data_9956a63ec5af713772c0f1e527404fd8
#
_entry.id   9956a63ec5af713772c0f1e527404fd8
#
_cell.length_a   1.000
_cell.length_b   1.000
_cell.length_c   1.000
_cell.angle_alpha   90.00
_cell.angle_beta   90.00
_cell.angle_gamma   90.00
#
_symmetry.space_group_name_H-M   'P 1'
#
loop_
_entity.id
_entity.type
_entity.pdbx_description
1 polymer ?
#
loop_
_entity_poly.entity_id
_entity_poly.type
_entity_poly.pdbx_seq_one_letter_code
_entity_poly.pdbx_strand_id
1 'polypeptide(L)'
;MSILTLALVTIFSISGTIRDASDSSILPDAAIVMEDREHKIKWATSDESGKYCITGLHEGTYTIKTTYIGYHTTIKVIKIGKDCTLDILLKPDQRSLNEVVVTAIENHGTTSSTRIGNEAIEHIQPSSFADLLELLPGGSAKDPVLSSPQLINLRAAGSLTDSDYATSALGTKFVIDGHPINNDANLQSTPAYSSYGSSYVNFGTDMREISTEDIENVEIVRGIASVKYGDLTSGLVNIIRKKGGNDIHARFKSDMKSKLFYIGKGFEWKDTNVKSTINTSLNYLDSKADPRYTRQNWKRLTVSLRGSRTIEQDDLLHSLNANLDYTGSFDNEKSDANLDLSENGTPIETYKSSYNKFSLGGNYSIKNTDEEKLFRSWDNSISLYYEMDEINRWRSVSLGLSTPVSTSLDVGEHDATIIPAKYDATLKVDGRPFYLFAQSNLSLVKGIHHIQMGFEWNMDKNFGKGSIFDPTRPFSTSMSVRPRPYYVIPAMHQLSAYSEEKMKKEIGKCSLEAIMGLRLETISGAGEKYDINLKPYLDPRATVRLNLPDAMIGGGYRLKSGLYAGIGYHTKFPTMDMLFPEPLYGSLTQLNYWPTEENLRRVNMLVYRIDPTNTELKAARNLKWEVGADLLCDGYSFSINYFQEDMTSGFRYASQYISVESKRYDTSSIDKSTLSGPPQLSDLPYSLDTTLTSYSFTTNGSRTLKKGVEFSFYSKRIKSLNTKFSANGAWFRTEYMNSVPEYYKPSVIMDGKPYPYVGIYELNDGKYYDSLVSNLMIDTQIPELGLIFSTSLQCLWFSGYKTMPTSKYPISYIDKSGKIHDFDKEKDVEDGALRLLVREYTESLYQYQRTPFAMNVNLKLTKKLYRNKISCSLYVNRIFDITPNYYRNGTLVRRSVTPYFGMELDFKI
;
A
#
# COMPACT_ATOMS: atom_id res chain seq x y z
N MET A 1 -55.83 -60.32 14.04
CA MET A 1 -55.42 -59.21 14.91
C MET A 1 -53.93 -59.20 15.04
N SER A 2 -53.23 -58.48 14.16
CA SER A 2 -51.75 -58.39 14.15
C SER A 2 -51.41 -57.14 14.94
N ILE A 3 -50.75 -57.31 16.07
CA ILE A 3 -50.21 -56.23 16.90
C ILE A 3 -48.94 -55.72 16.23
N LEU A 4 -48.96 -54.57 15.65
CA LEU A 4 -47.76 -53.86 15.12
C LEU A 4 -47.03 -53.27 16.34
N THR A 5 -45.93 -53.90 16.72
CA THR A 5 -45.03 -53.33 17.77
C THR A 5 -44.24 -52.20 17.16
N LEU A 6 -44.56 -50.97 17.47
CA LEU A 6 -43.76 -49.78 17.13
C LEU A 6 -42.53 -49.77 18.03
N ALA A 7 -41.42 -50.21 17.50
CA ALA A 7 -40.14 -50.03 18.20
C ALA A 7 -39.77 -48.56 18.25
N LEU A 8 -39.83 -47.94 19.40
CA LEU A 8 -39.29 -46.59 19.64
C LEU A 8 -37.75 -46.66 19.46
N VAL A 9 -37.25 -46.18 18.38
CA VAL A 9 -35.81 -46.06 18.15
C VAL A 9 -35.31 -44.87 18.95
N THR A 10 -34.68 -45.13 20.09
CA THR A 10 -34.08 -44.12 20.93
C THR A 10 -32.82 -43.60 20.22
N ILE A 11 -32.76 -42.29 19.95
CA ILE A 11 -31.64 -41.64 19.27
C ILE A 11 -30.91 -40.77 20.31
N PHE A 12 -29.61 -40.92 20.35
CA PHE A 12 -28.72 -40.19 21.29
C PHE A 12 -27.81 -39.18 20.58
N SER A 13 -27.21 -38.29 21.33
CA SER A 13 -26.19 -37.36 20.90
C SER A 13 -24.90 -37.47 21.71
N ILE A 14 -23.79 -37.10 21.07
CA ILE A 14 -22.51 -36.87 21.77
C ILE A 14 -22.03 -35.47 21.43
N SER A 15 -21.66 -34.73 22.46
CA SER A 15 -21.10 -33.38 22.34
C SER A 15 -19.84 -33.27 23.18
N GLY A 16 -19.07 -32.21 23.00
CA GLY A 16 -17.88 -31.93 23.80
C GLY A 16 -17.01 -30.86 23.15
N THR A 17 -15.88 -30.58 23.79
CA THR A 17 -14.89 -29.61 23.30
C THR A 17 -13.60 -30.30 22.88
N ILE A 18 -12.93 -29.77 21.86
CA ILE A 18 -11.61 -30.24 21.43
C ILE A 18 -10.59 -29.16 21.79
N ARG A 19 -9.57 -29.57 22.52
CA ARG A 19 -8.52 -28.70 23.05
C ARG A 19 -7.14 -29.27 22.83
N ASP A 20 -6.14 -28.41 22.81
CA ASP A 20 -4.73 -28.80 22.88
C ASP A 20 -4.42 -29.40 24.26
N ALA A 21 -3.71 -30.53 24.28
CA ALA A 21 -3.30 -31.19 25.53
C ALA A 21 -2.18 -30.46 26.27
N SER A 22 -1.44 -29.53 25.61
CA SER A 22 -0.29 -28.83 26.19
C SER A 22 -0.65 -27.51 26.84
N ASP A 23 -1.55 -26.72 26.22
CA ASP A 23 -1.90 -25.37 26.64
C ASP A 23 -3.41 -25.16 26.87
N SER A 24 -4.23 -26.18 26.63
CA SER A 24 -5.69 -26.15 26.74
C SER A 24 -6.37 -25.17 25.78
N SER A 25 -5.66 -24.68 24.75
CA SER A 25 -6.27 -23.84 23.73
C SER A 25 -7.35 -24.61 22.95
N ILE A 26 -8.39 -23.91 22.54
CA ILE A 26 -9.47 -24.48 21.72
C ILE A 26 -8.96 -24.77 20.30
N LEU A 27 -9.40 -25.86 19.72
CA LEU A 27 -9.04 -26.30 18.38
C LEU A 27 -10.28 -26.27 17.47
N PRO A 28 -10.53 -25.16 16.77
CA PRO A 28 -11.62 -25.08 15.78
C PRO A 28 -11.29 -25.90 14.53
N ASP A 29 -12.33 -26.36 13.81
CA ASP A 29 -12.21 -27.16 12.59
C ASP A 29 -11.54 -28.54 12.75
N ALA A 30 -11.39 -29.04 13.98
CA ALA A 30 -10.97 -30.41 14.19
C ALA A 30 -12.05 -31.38 13.70
N ALA A 31 -11.65 -32.38 12.95
CA ALA A 31 -12.59 -33.36 12.39
C ALA A 31 -12.79 -34.55 13.36
N ILE A 32 -14.05 -34.85 13.65
CA ILE A 32 -14.48 -35.98 14.48
C ILE A 32 -15.27 -36.94 13.63
N VAL A 33 -14.81 -38.18 13.53
CA VAL A 33 -15.45 -39.28 12.81
C VAL A 33 -15.83 -40.37 13.77
N MET A 34 -17.09 -40.79 13.78
CA MET A 34 -17.59 -41.91 14.55
C MET A 34 -18.01 -43.06 13.61
N GLU A 35 -17.51 -44.22 13.90
CA GLU A 35 -17.80 -45.43 13.14
C GLU A 35 -18.41 -46.50 14.07
N ASP A 36 -19.54 -47.05 13.71
CA ASP A 36 -20.17 -48.19 14.43
C ASP A 36 -19.60 -49.57 13.97
N ARG A 37 -20.07 -50.63 14.57
CA ARG A 37 -19.66 -51.98 14.21
C ARG A 37 -20.08 -52.45 12.81
N GLU A 38 -21.02 -51.75 12.20
CA GLU A 38 -21.49 -52.01 10.83
C GLU A 38 -20.78 -51.09 9.79
N HIS A 39 -19.72 -50.39 10.21
CA HIS A 39 -18.98 -49.39 9.40
C HIS A 39 -19.80 -48.19 8.94
N LYS A 40 -20.92 -47.87 9.62
CA LYS A 40 -21.66 -46.67 9.38
C LYS A 40 -20.93 -45.49 10.02
N ILE A 41 -20.71 -44.42 9.24
CA ILE A 41 -19.92 -43.27 9.66
C ILE A 41 -20.85 -42.09 9.92
N LYS A 42 -20.64 -41.44 11.08
CA LYS A 42 -21.13 -40.10 11.42
C LYS A 42 -19.97 -39.23 11.76
N TRP A 43 -20.07 -37.93 11.50
CA TRP A 43 -18.98 -37.02 11.69
C TRP A 43 -19.47 -35.60 12.03
N ALA A 44 -18.60 -34.80 12.64
CA ALA A 44 -18.73 -33.37 12.89
C ALA A 44 -17.37 -32.69 12.79
N THR A 45 -17.37 -31.39 12.72
CA THR A 45 -16.18 -30.56 12.96
C THR A 45 -16.42 -29.71 14.20
N SER A 46 -15.38 -29.41 14.94
CA SER A 46 -15.47 -28.42 16.03
C SER A 46 -15.67 -27.02 15.45
N ASP A 47 -16.52 -26.23 16.11
CA ASP A 47 -16.77 -24.83 15.76
C ASP A 47 -15.64 -23.88 16.25
N GLU A 48 -15.81 -22.57 16.09
CA GLU A 48 -14.84 -21.54 16.52
C GLU A 48 -14.54 -21.55 18.03
N SER A 49 -15.44 -22.13 18.85
CA SER A 49 -15.24 -22.35 20.30
C SER A 49 -14.70 -23.76 20.65
N GLY A 50 -14.31 -24.52 19.63
CA GLY A 50 -13.81 -25.89 19.77
C GLY A 50 -14.88 -26.91 20.13
N LYS A 51 -16.18 -26.56 20.12
CA LYS A 51 -17.27 -27.48 20.46
C LYS A 51 -17.69 -28.31 19.24
N TYR A 52 -18.08 -29.53 19.48
CA TYR A 52 -18.66 -30.42 18.48
C TYR A 52 -19.93 -31.10 19.00
N CYS A 53 -20.82 -31.48 18.09
CA CYS A 53 -22.00 -32.27 18.42
C CYS A 53 -22.32 -33.24 17.27
N ILE A 54 -22.51 -34.51 17.60
CA ILE A 54 -22.96 -35.56 16.65
C ILE A 54 -24.27 -36.11 17.16
N THR A 55 -25.31 -35.98 16.37
CA THR A 55 -26.69 -36.42 16.71
C THR A 55 -27.10 -37.66 15.93
N GLY A 56 -28.21 -38.26 16.32
CA GLY A 56 -28.81 -39.38 15.60
C GLY A 56 -28.05 -40.71 15.84
N LEU A 57 -27.39 -40.87 16.99
CA LEU A 57 -26.70 -42.10 17.35
C LEU A 57 -27.67 -43.11 17.94
N HIS A 58 -27.52 -44.39 17.58
CA HIS A 58 -28.24 -45.50 18.19
C HIS A 58 -27.45 -46.08 19.39
N GLU A 59 -28.11 -46.83 20.25
CA GLU A 59 -27.40 -47.54 21.30
C GLU A 59 -26.38 -48.51 20.65
N GLY A 60 -25.13 -48.39 21.06
CA GLY A 60 -24.07 -49.21 20.47
C GLY A 60 -22.66 -48.74 20.86
N THR A 61 -21.69 -49.50 20.36
CA THR A 61 -20.27 -49.16 20.55
C THR A 61 -19.75 -48.50 19.29
N TYR A 62 -19.15 -47.34 19.46
CA TYR A 62 -18.57 -46.54 18.40
C TYR A 62 -17.09 -46.31 18.57
N THR A 63 -16.36 -46.29 17.46
CA THR A 63 -14.97 -45.86 17.43
C THR A 63 -14.95 -44.37 17.00
N ILE A 64 -14.47 -43.50 17.86
CA ILE A 64 -14.31 -42.06 17.60
C ILE A 64 -12.87 -41.82 17.17
N LYS A 65 -12.69 -41.29 15.97
CA LYS A 65 -11.40 -40.83 15.44
C LYS A 65 -11.43 -39.32 15.32
N THR A 66 -10.56 -38.62 16.05
CA THR A 66 -10.43 -37.19 16.00
C THR A 66 -9.11 -36.80 15.40
N THR A 67 -9.16 -35.94 14.37
CA THR A 67 -7.99 -35.47 13.64
C THR A 67 -7.99 -33.95 13.55
N TYR A 68 -6.82 -33.39 13.73
CA TYR A 68 -6.56 -31.97 13.51
C TYR A 68 -5.17 -31.77 12.93
N ILE A 69 -4.99 -30.77 12.08
CA ILE A 69 -3.69 -30.50 11.44
C ILE A 69 -2.67 -30.13 12.52
N GLY A 70 -1.52 -30.83 12.56
CA GLY A 70 -0.49 -30.58 13.56
C GLY A 70 -0.65 -31.38 14.86
N TYR A 71 -1.61 -32.33 14.92
CA TYR A 71 -1.88 -33.12 16.13
C TYR A 71 -1.93 -34.61 15.84
N HIS A 72 -1.54 -35.39 16.83
CA HIS A 72 -1.71 -36.85 16.77
C HIS A 72 -3.19 -37.22 16.70
N THR A 73 -3.54 -38.06 15.71
CA THR A 73 -4.88 -38.63 15.63
C THR A 73 -5.22 -39.37 16.92
N THR A 74 -6.30 -38.99 17.58
CA THR A 74 -6.80 -39.67 18.77
C THR A 74 -7.93 -40.60 18.39
N ILE A 75 -7.82 -41.84 18.82
CA ILE A 75 -8.86 -42.89 18.63
C ILE A 75 -9.36 -43.31 20.00
N LYS A 76 -10.66 -43.25 20.22
CA LYS A 76 -11.33 -43.70 21.45
C LYS A 76 -12.51 -44.60 21.11
N VAL A 77 -12.74 -45.62 21.90
CA VAL A 77 -13.93 -46.46 21.79
C VAL A 77 -14.89 -46.10 22.90
N ILE A 78 -16.15 -45.77 22.56
CA ILE A 78 -17.19 -45.36 23.50
C ILE A 78 -18.46 -46.17 23.31
N LYS A 79 -19.18 -46.46 24.37
CA LYS A 79 -20.50 -47.07 24.33
C LYS A 79 -21.55 -45.98 24.52
N ILE A 80 -22.43 -45.80 23.56
CA ILE A 80 -23.55 -44.88 23.59
C ILE A 80 -24.80 -45.62 24.04
N GLY A 81 -25.44 -45.18 25.10
CA GLY A 81 -26.72 -45.65 25.61
C GLY A 81 -27.55 -44.53 26.26
N LYS A 82 -27.02 -43.28 26.21
CA LYS A 82 -27.65 -42.02 26.62
C LYS A 82 -26.89 -40.86 25.97
N ASP A 83 -27.45 -39.68 26.00
CA ASP A 83 -26.72 -38.46 25.63
C ASP A 83 -25.48 -38.32 26.55
N CYS A 84 -24.34 -38.00 25.94
CA CYS A 84 -23.08 -37.92 26.67
C CYS A 84 -22.19 -36.77 26.18
N THR A 85 -21.36 -36.27 27.09
CA THR A 85 -20.34 -35.29 26.78
C THR A 85 -18.96 -35.95 26.83
N LEU A 86 -18.16 -35.67 25.80
CA LEU A 86 -16.79 -36.18 25.72
C LEU A 86 -15.85 -35.05 25.24
N ASP A 87 -15.06 -34.53 26.14
CA ASP A 87 -13.99 -33.62 25.80
C ASP A 87 -12.76 -34.39 25.29
N ILE A 88 -12.16 -33.88 24.24
CA ILE A 88 -11.06 -34.54 23.56
C ILE A 88 -9.84 -33.62 23.60
N LEU A 89 -8.80 -34.11 24.24
CA LEU A 89 -7.48 -33.47 24.25
C LEU A 89 -6.64 -34.09 23.11
N LEU A 90 -6.25 -33.28 22.18
CA LEU A 90 -5.32 -33.68 21.12
C LEU A 90 -3.90 -33.31 21.54
N LYS A 91 -3.00 -34.28 21.46
CA LYS A 91 -1.57 -34.05 21.70
C LYS A 91 -0.95 -33.49 20.42
N PRO A 92 -0.25 -32.33 20.49
CA PRO A 92 0.51 -31.85 19.38
C PRO A 92 1.45 -32.95 18.85
N ASP A 93 1.43 -33.20 17.55
CA ASP A 93 2.41 -34.06 16.92
C ASP A 93 3.71 -33.29 16.77
N GLN A 94 4.64 -33.50 17.69
CA GLN A 94 5.95 -32.83 17.65
C GLN A 94 6.73 -33.12 16.36
N ARG A 95 6.38 -34.15 15.61
CA ARG A 95 6.94 -34.43 14.29
C ARG A 95 6.21 -33.65 13.19
N SER A 96 4.93 -33.33 13.35
CA SER A 96 4.17 -32.51 12.42
C SER A 96 4.24 -31.00 12.78
N LEU A 97 4.54 -30.62 14.02
CA LEU A 97 4.90 -29.26 14.44
C LEU A 97 6.16 -28.71 13.73
N ASN A 98 6.91 -29.56 13.05
CA ASN A 98 8.04 -29.18 12.21
C ASN A 98 7.66 -28.96 10.74
N GLU A 99 6.38 -29.01 10.39
CA GLU A 99 5.94 -28.67 9.03
C GLU A 99 5.91 -27.15 8.87
N VAL A 100 6.95 -26.61 8.25
CA VAL A 100 7.02 -25.19 7.95
C VAL A 100 6.07 -24.88 6.79
N VAL A 101 5.08 -24.02 7.02
CA VAL A 101 4.19 -23.50 5.98
C VAL A 101 4.87 -22.31 5.32
N VAL A 102 5.56 -22.56 4.22
CA VAL A 102 6.44 -21.59 3.55
C VAL A 102 5.72 -20.66 2.57
N THR A 103 4.40 -20.67 2.54
CA THR A 103 3.60 -19.93 1.55
C THR A 103 2.47 -19.15 2.20
N ALA A 104 2.00 -18.12 1.51
CA ALA A 104 0.75 -17.47 1.84
C ALA A 104 -0.44 -18.42 1.53
N ILE A 105 -1.53 -18.26 2.25
CA ILE A 105 -2.75 -19.06 2.09
C ILE A 105 -3.90 -18.12 1.73
N GLU A 106 -4.65 -18.44 0.67
CA GLU A 106 -5.90 -17.74 0.37
C GLU A 106 -6.97 -18.11 1.40
N ASN A 107 -7.63 -17.09 1.95
CA ASN A 107 -8.74 -17.30 2.86
C ASN A 107 -9.98 -17.77 2.09
N HIS A 108 -10.66 -18.78 2.63
CA HIS A 108 -11.93 -19.27 2.08
C HIS A 108 -13.12 -18.52 2.69
N GLY A 109 -13.09 -17.18 2.58
CA GLY A 109 -14.12 -16.26 3.09
C GLY A 109 -15.11 -15.81 2.02
N THR A 110 -15.82 -14.74 2.29
CA THR A 110 -16.79 -14.10 1.38
C THR A 110 -16.11 -13.12 0.39
N THR A 111 -14.81 -12.87 0.53
CA THR A 111 -14.01 -11.95 -0.28
C THR A 111 -12.60 -12.49 -0.46
N SER A 112 -11.90 -12.05 -1.50
CA SER A 112 -10.52 -12.46 -1.75
C SER A 112 -9.58 -11.78 -0.77
N SER A 113 -8.91 -12.60 0.03
CA SER A 113 -7.84 -12.19 0.93
C SER A 113 -6.79 -13.27 1.09
N THR A 114 -5.56 -12.83 1.34
CA THR A 114 -4.40 -13.71 1.53
C THR A 114 -3.88 -13.54 2.95
N ARG A 115 -3.64 -14.66 3.63
CA ARG A 115 -2.99 -14.70 4.94
C ARG A 115 -1.55 -15.20 4.81
N ILE A 116 -0.61 -14.45 5.38
CA ILE A 116 0.80 -14.77 5.44
C ILE A 116 1.15 -14.98 6.92
N GLY A 117 1.40 -16.22 7.31
CA GLY A 117 1.77 -16.58 8.68
C GLY A 117 3.26 -16.34 8.97
N ASN A 118 3.62 -16.35 10.26
CA ASN A 118 4.99 -16.16 10.72
C ASN A 118 5.99 -17.13 10.04
N GLU A 119 5.60 -18.39 9.84
CA GLU A 119 6.46 -19.41 9.21
C GLU A 119 6.81 -19.04 7.76
N ALA A 120 5.84 -18.51 7.00
CA ALA A 120 6.09 -18.03 5.64
C ALA A 120 7.00 -16.80 5.64
N ILE A 121 6.82 -15.87 6.60
CA ILE A 121 7.67 -14.70 6.77
C ILE A 121 9.10 -15.12 7.13
N GLU A 122 9.27 -16.02 8.09
CA GLU A 122 10.58 -16.57 8.46
C GLU A 122 11.23 -17.35 7.31
N HIS A 123 10.42 -17.94 6.44
CA HIS A 123 10.95 -18.64 5.28
C HIS A 123 11.43 -17.70 4.18
N ILE A 124 10.67 -16.66 3.83
CA ILE A 124 11.07 -15.66 2.82
C ILE A 124 12.26 -14.84 3.30
N GLN A 125 12.32 -14.57 4.60
CA GLN A 125 13.37 -13.75 5.21
C GLN A 125 13.43 -12.34 4.62
N PRO A 126 12.33 -11.59 4.69
CA PRO A 126 12.22 -10.28 4.08
C PRO A 126 13.20 -9.28 4.71
N SER A 127 13.67 -8.33 3.92
CA SER A 127 14.40 -7.14 4.39
C SER A 127 13.46 -5.97 4.67
N SER A 128 12.33 -5.95 3.98
CA SER A 128 11.23 -5.02 4.17
C SER A 128 9.88 -5.69 3.94
N PHE A 129 8.79 -5.03 4.33
CA PHE A 129 7.44 -5.54 4.10
C PHE A 129 7.15 -5.78 2.61
N ALA A 130 7.78 -5.01 1.71
CA ALA A 130 7.59 -5.16 0.26
C ALA A 130 7.94 -6.55 -0.26
N ASP A 131 8.89 -7.24 0.38
CA ASP A 131 9.32 -8.58 -0.04
C ASP A 131 8.21 -9.63 0.18
N LEU A 132 7.26 -9.38 1.09
CA LEU A 132 6.12 -10.27 1.33
C LEU A 132 5.12 -10.29 0.17
N LEU A 133 5.11 -9.26 -0.67
CA LEU A 133 4.20 -9.15 -1.80
C LEU A 133 4.48 -10.21 -2.90
N GLU A 134 5.66 -10.83 -2.90
CA GLU A 134 5.97 -11.92 -3.83
C GLU A 134 5.09 -13.16 -3.61
N LEU A 135 4.53 -13.32 -2.39
CA LEU A 135 3.64 -14.42 -2.05
C LEU A 135 2.22 -14.25 -2.57
N LEU A 136 1.84 -13.03 -2.98
CA LEU A 136 0.52 -12.77 -3.50
C LEU A 136 0.36 -13.30 -4.93
N PRO A 137 -0.86 -13.67 -5.36
CA PRO A 137 -1.13 -13.95 -6.76
C PRO A 137 -0.72 -12.78 -7.66
N GLY A 138 0.11 -13.07 -8.67
CA GLY A 138 0.69 -12.06 -9.56
C GLY A 138 1.89 -11.29 -8.99
N GLY A 139 2.31 -11.57 -7.75
CA GLY A 139 3.54 -11.07 -7.17
C GLY A 139 4.78 -11.71 -7.83
N SER A 140 5.92 -11.05 -7.71
CA SER A 140 7.21 -11.59 -8.15
C SER A 140 8.32 -11.14 -7.20
N ALA A 141 9.30 -12.02 -6.95
CA ALA A 141 10.48 -11.65 -6.18
C ALA A 141 11.24 -10.53 -6.90
N LYS A 142 11.58 -9.52 -6.16
CA LYS A 142 12.41 -8.40 -6.60
C LYS A 142 13.59 -8.28 -5.65
N ASP A 143 14.73 -7.85 -6.18
CA ASP A 143 15.83 -7.52 -5.29
C ASP A 143 15.43 -6.35 -4.40
N PRO A 144 15.80 -6.36 -3.11
CA PRO A 144 15.53 -5.25 -2.23
C PRO A 144 16.13 -3.96 -2.79
N VAL A 145 15.30 -2.96 -3.09
CA VAL A 145 15.71 -1.62 -3.50
C VAL A 145 15.32 -0.68 -2.36
N LEU A 146 16.17 -0.62 -1.32
CA LEU A 146 15.88 0.16 -0.11
C LEU A 146 16.37 1.62 -0.20
N SER A 147 16.92 2.03 -1.35
CA SER A 147 17.39 3.40 -1.60
C SER A 147 16.25 4.36 -2.02
N SER A 148 15.06 3.87 -2.30
CA SER A 148 13.89 4.68 -2.64
C SER A 148 12.64 4.16 -1.92
N PRO A 149 11.64 5.01 -1.64
CA PRO A 149 10.37 4.60 -1.05
C PRO A 149 9.72 3.46 -1.80
N GLN A 150 9.17 2.50 -1.06
CA GLN A 150 8.50 1.32 -1.61
C GLN A 150 7.01 1.37 -1.32
N LEU A 151 6.23 1.76 -2.34
CA LEU A 151 4.79 1.90 -2.26
C LEU A 151 4.11 0.63 -2.77
N ILE A 152 2.97 0.30 -2.13
CA ILE A 152 2.19 -0.88 -2.50
C ILE A 152 1.33 -0.63 -3.74
N ASN A 153 1.25 -1.64 -4.62
CA ASN A 153 0.31 -1.65 -5.73
C ASN A 153 -0.39 -3.00 -5.78
N LEU A 154 -1.68 -3.02 -5.46
CA LEU A 154 -2.51 -4.23 -5.44
C LEU A 154 -3.31 -4.36 -6.74
N ARG A 155 -3.38 -5.60 -7.28
CA ARG A 155 -4.21 -5.93 -8.43
C ARG A 155 -4.02 -4.98 -9.62
N ALA A 156 -2.77 -4.65 -9.95
CA ALA A 156 -2.51 -3.74 -11.05
C ALA A 156 -1.36 -4.24 -11.93
N ALA A 157 -1.51 -4.08 -13.22
CA ALA A 157 -0.43 -4.13 -14.18
C ALA A 157 0.15 -2.72 -14.36
N GLY A 158 1.44 -2.61 -14.66
CA GLY A 158 2.13 -1.34 -14.89
C GLY A 158 2.91 -0.83 -13.68
N SER A 159 3.54 0.31 -13.83
CA SER A 159 4.43 0.91 -12.85
C SER A 159 3.81 2.12 -12.17
N LEU A 160 3.97 2.24 -10.85
CA LEU A 160 3.63 3.45 -10.08
C LEU A 160 4.59 4.63 -10.33
N THR A 161 5.66 4.43 -11.10
CA THR A 161 6.63 5.49 -11.41
C THR A 161 6.12 6.53 -12.40
N ASP A 162 4.97 6.29 -13.02
CA ASP A 162 4.29 7.30 -13.82
C ASP A 162 3.71 8.37 -12.90
N SER A 163 4.16 9.62 -13.04
CA SER A 163 3.76 10.74 -12.18
C SER A 163 2.25 10.95 -12.10
N ASP A 164 1.54 10.61 -13.18
CA ASP A 164 0.09 10.80 -13.27
C ASP A 164 -0.70 9.80 -12.40
N TYR A 165 -0.09 8.67 -12.05
CA TYR A 165 -0.75 7.56 -11.33
C TYR A 165 -0.05 7.18 -10.03
N ALA A 166 0.95 7.94 -9.60
CA ALA A 166 1.69 7.71 -8.35
C ALA A 166 0.78 7.72 -7.11
N THR A 167 -0.35 8.43 -7.18
CA THR A 167 -1.36 8.50 -6.11
C THR A 167 -2.13 7.19 -5.87
N SER A 168 -1.99 6.18 -6.74
CA SER A 168 -2.71 4.90 -6.63
C SER A 168 -2.41 4.15 -5.33
N ALA A 169 -1.20 4.32 -4.77
CA ALA A 169 -0.80 3.68 -3.52
C ALA A 169 -1.52 4.23 -2.29
N LEU A 170 -2.05 5.46 -2.34
CA LEU A 170 -2.88 6.05 -1.28
C LEU A 170 -4.13 5.23 -0.98
N GLY A 171 -4.60 4.45 -1.96
CA GLY A 171 -5.78 3.62 -1.82
C GLY A 171 -5.61 2.38 -0.94
N THR A 172 -4.41 2.05 -0.46
CA THR A 172 -4.18 0.88 0.40
C THR A 172 -3.96 1.31 1.84
N LYS A 173 -4.82 0.84 2.73
CA LYS A 173 -4.74 1.12 4.18
C LYS A 173 -3.91 0.06 4.88
N PHE A 174 -2.94 0.49 5.69
CA PHE A 174 -2.16 -0.37 6.57
C PHE A 174 -2.66 -0.22 8.01
N VAL A 175 -2.82 -1.35 8.70
CA VAL A 175 -3.25 -1.43 10.10
C VAL A 175 -2.29 -2.36 10.84
N ILE A 176 -1.70 -1.91 11.94
CA ILE A 176 -0.81 -2.70 12.79
C ILE A 176 -1.44 -2.81 14.18
N ASP A 177 -1.72 -4.03 14.64
CA ASP A 177 -2.35 -4.32 15.92
C ASP A 177 -3.65 -3.53 16.17
N GLY A 178 -4.44 -3.28 15.10
CA GLY A 178 -5.68 -2.53 15.15
C GLY A 178 -5.52 -1.00 14.99
N HIS A 179 -4.30 -0.49 14.82
CA HIS A 179 -4.01 0.93 14.65
C HIS A 179 -3.62 1.24 13.21
N PRO A 180 -4.32 2.15 12.51
CA PRO A 180 -3.97 2.52 11.14
C PRO A 180 -2.67 3.32 11.09
N ILE A 181 -1.90 3.11 10.02
CA ILE A 181 -0.80 3.99 9.61
C ILE A 181 -1.37 5.01 8.63
N ASN A 182 -1.09 6.28 8.83
CA ASN A 182 -1.52 7.37 7.97
C ASN A 182 -0.37 8.33 7.70
N ASN A 183 -0.23 8.77 6.45
CA ASN A 183 0.78 9.75 6.00
C ASN A 183 0.13 11.01 5.44
N ASP A 184 -1.17 11.22 5.61
CA ASP A 184 -1.94 12.31 4.98
C ASP A 184 -1.51 13.69 5.47
N ALA A 185 -0.94 13.77 6.69
CA ALA A 185 -0.36 15.02 7.24
C ALA A 185 1.06 15.33 6.76
N ASN A 186 1.70 14.45 5.98
CA ASN A 186 3.03 14.71 5.44
C ASN A 186 2.93 15.63 4.21
N LEU A 187 3.68 16.71 4.22
CA LEU A 187 3.65 17.77 3.20
C LEU A 187 4.93 17.80 2.34
N GLN A 188 5.76 16.77 2.39
CA GLN A 188 7.06 16.74 1.72
C GLN A 188 7.04 16.24 0.26
N SER A 189 5.89 16.10 -0.35
CA SER A 189 5.74 15.56 -1.70
C SER A 189 6.03 16.52 -2.84
N THR A 190 6.35 17.75 -2.53
CA THR A 190 6.42 18.80 -3.56
C THR A 190 7.50 18.52 -4.59
N PRO A 191 7.17 18.46 -5.90
CA PRO A 191 8.13 18.21 -6.97
C PRO A 191 9.30 19.20 -7.02
N ALA A 192 9.13 20.43 -6.49
CA ALA A 192 10.16 21.45 -6.39
C ALA A 192 11.40 21.00 -5.59
N TYR A 193 11.27 19.95 -4.77
CA TYR A 193 12.34 19.41 -3.94
C TYR A 193 12.94 18.13 -4.50
N SER A 194 12.45 17.63 -5.62
CA SER A 194 12.65 16.22 -6.07
C SER A 194 13.73 16.02 -7.11
N SER A 195 14.78 16.83 -7.17
CA SER A 195 15.86 16.52 -8.14
C SER A 195 16.77 15.35 -7.69
N TYR A 196 16.70 14.94 -6.42
CA TYR A 196 17.40 13.76 -5.89
C TYR A 196 16.51 13.05 -4.87
N GLY A 197 16.49 11.72 -4.92
CA GLY A 197 15.81 10.84 -3.99
C GLY A 197 14.38 11.31 -3.71
N SER A 198 13.44 10.70 -4.38
CA SER A 198 12.04 11.06 -4.26
C SER A 198 11.52 10.81 -2.84
N SER A 199 11.38 11.84 -2.05
CA SER A 199 10.52 11.77 -0.87
C SER A 199 9.05 11.88 -1.28
N TYR A 200 8.50 10.82 -1.87
CA TYR A 200 7.06 10.71 -2.14
C TYR A 200 6.33 10.15 -0.92
N VAL A 201 6.70 10.61 0.27
CA VAL A 201 6.20 10.05 1.54
C VAL A 201 4.70 10.26 1.75
N ASN A 202 4.08 11.20 1.07
CA ASN A 202 2.63 11.40 1.15
C ASN A 202 1.82 10.65 0.06
N PHE A 203 2.44 9.85 -0.80
CA PHE A 203 1.74 9.03 -1.80
C PHE A 203 1.37 7.63 -1.31
N GLY A 204 1.45 7.38 -0.02
CA GLY A 204 1.11 6.12 0.62
C GLY A 204 2.15 5.69 1.66
N THR A 205 1.92 4.53 2.27
CA THR A 205 2.81 3.98 3.28
C THR A 205 4.10 3.46 2.65
N ASP A 206 5.25 3.93 3.13
CA ASP A 206 6.55 3.39 2.75
C ASP A 206 6.81 2.05 3.47
N MET A 207 6.75 0.97 2.71
CA MET A 207 6.92 -0.38 3.23
C MET A 207 8.32 -0.66 3.76
N ARG A 208 9.34 0.17 3.46
CA ARG A 208 10.69 0.05 4.05
C ARG A 208 10.68 0.29 5.56
N GLU A 209 9.73 1.08 6.06
CA GLU A 209 9.65 1.47 7.46
C GLU A 209 9.00 0.40 8.35
N ILE A 210 8.38 -0.62 7.75
CA ILE A 210 7.72 -1.71 8.48
C ILE A 210 8.72 -2.84 8.72
N SER A 211 9.06 -3.08 9.99
CA SER A 211 9.85 -4.24 10.43
C SER A 211 9.01 -5.51 10.34
N THR A 212 9.59 -6.59 9.85
CA THR A 212 8.89 -7.86 9.59
C THR A 212 9.16 -8.95 10.63
N GLU A 213 10.13 -8.78 11.50
CA GLU A 213 10.63 -9.80 12.41
C GLU A 213 9.66 -10.13 13.56
N ASP A 214 8.88 -9.14 13.99
CA ASP A 214 7.88 -9.28 15.06
C ASP A 214 6.48 -9.68 14.54
N ILE A 215 6.32 -9.84 13.25
CA ILE A 215 5.01 -10.14 12.67
C ILE A 215 4.64 -11.60 12.96
N GLU A 216 3.44 -11.82 13.48
CA GLU A 216 2.83 -13.14 13.64
C GLU A 216 2.07 -13.55 12.39
N ASN A 217 1.22 -12.63 11.90
CA ASN A 217 0.54 -12.83 10.64
C ASN A 217 0.21 -11.49 9.96
N VAL A 218 0.04 -11.57 8.65
CA VAL A 218 -0.45 -10.48 7.80
C VAL A 218 -1.66 -10.99 7.05
N GLU A 219 -2.73 -10.21 7.06
CA GLU A 219 -3.87 -10.41 6.17
C GLU A 219 -3.93 -9.28 5.16
N ILE A 220 -3.94 -9.62 3.87
CA ILE A 220 -4.05 -8.67 2.77
C ILE A 220 -5.38 -8.89 2.08
N VAL A 221 -6.35 -8.02 2.36
CA VAL A 221 -7.67 -8.02 1.73
C VAL A 221 -7.59 -7.23 0.42
N ARG A 222 -7.73 -7.92 -0.70
CA ARG A 222 -7.68 -7.35 -2.04
C ARG A 222 -9.07 -7.06 -2.60
N GLY A 223 -10.06 -7.85 -2.15
CA GLY A 223 -11.47 -7.73 -2.54
C GLY A 223 -12.23 -6.65 -1.78
N ILE A 224 -13.42 -7.01 -1.31
CA ILE A 224 -14.34 -6.12 -0.59
C ILE A 224 -13.99 -6.15 0.90
N ALA A 225 -13.35 -5.10 1.41
CA ALA A 225 -13.03 -4.99 2.82
C ALA A 225 -14.30 -4.72 3.66
N SER A 226 -14.32 -5.19 4.93
CA SER A 226 -15.38 -4.86 5.90
C SER A 226 -15.58 -3.36 6.02
N VAL A 227 -16.82 -2.90 6.24
CA VAL A 227 -17.15 -1.48 6.45
C VAL A 227 -16.52 -0.90 7.71
N LYS A 228 -16.01 -1.72 8.62
CA LYS A 228 -15.17 -1.29 9.74
C LYS A 228 -13.97 -0.45 9.28
N TYR A 229 -13.44 -0.74 8.08
CA TYR A 229 -12.28 -0.06 7.51
C TYR A 229 -12.73 0.89 6.40
N GLY A 230 -12.41 2.16 6.55
CA GLY A 230 -12.66 3.23 5.57
C GLY A 230 -11.37 3.89 5.13
N ASP A 231 -11.51 4.95 4.34
CA ASP A 231 -10.41 5.71 3.77
C ASP A 231 -9.43 4.83 2.96
N LEU A 232 -9.99 3.99 2.10
CA LEU A 232 -9.24 3.08 1.22
C LEU A 232 -10.01 2.84 -0.09
N THR A 233 -9.29 2.70 -1.21
CA THR A 233 -9.89 2.37 -2.53
C THR A 233 -9.29 1.10 -3.13
N SER A 234 -8.09 0.69 -2.72
CA SER A 234 -7.40 -0.48 -3.31
C SER A 234 -7.49 -1.72 -2.43
N GLY A 235 -7.11 -1.64 -1.16
CA GLY A 235 -7.12 -2.80 -0.27
C GLY A 235 -6.75 -2.48 1.16
N LEU A 236 -6.70 -3.54 1.98
CA LEU A 236 -6.35 -3.47 3.39
C LEU A 236 -5.18 -4.41 3.67
N VAL A 237 -4.17 -3.93 4.36
CA VAL A 237 -3.07 -4.71 4.92
C VAL A 237 -3.20 -4.68 6.44
N ASN A 238 -3.60 -5.78 7.04
CA ASN A 238 -3.76 -5.93 8.48
C ASN A 238 -2.62 -6.78 9.04
N ILE A 239 -1.81 -6.19 9.90
CA ILE A 239 -0.60 -6.78 10.49
C ILE A 239 -0.85 -7.03 11.96
N ILE A 240 -0.66 -8.26 12.39
CA ILE A 240 -0.72 -8.65 13.80
C ILE A 240 0.68 -9.07 14.23
N ARG A 241 1.18 -8.47 15.33
CA ARG A 241 2.50 -8.75 15.87
C ARG A 241 2.45 -9.79 16.99
N LYS A 242 3.55 -10.50 17.20
CA LYS A 242 3.70 -11.57 18.21
C LYS A 242 3.41 -11.06 19.60
N LYS A 243 2.69 -11.88 20.40
CA LYS A 243 2.35 -11.60 21.79
C LYS A 243 2.79 -12.76 22.70
N GLY A 244 3.48 -12.45 23.79
CA GLY A 244 3.97 -13.46 24.73
C GLY A 244 5.19 -14.22 24.22
N GLY A 245 5.36 -15.44 24.74
CA GLY A 245 6.54 -16.26 24.56
C GLY A 245 7.62 -15.95 25.61
N ASN A 246 8.59 -16.86 25.77
CA ASN A 246 9.68 -16.70 26.74
C ASN A 246 11.06 -16.79 26.07
N ASP A 247 11.10 -17.11 24.79
CA ASP A 247 12.35 -17.31 24.06
C ASP A 247 12.95 -15.97 23.66
N ILE A 248 14.27 -15.93 23.64
CA ILE A 248 15.02 -14.86 22.98
C ILE A 248 15.09 -15.21 21.50
N HIS A 249 14.66 -14.29 20.66
CA HIS A 249 14.78 -14.41 19.20
C HIS A 249 15.80 -13.41 18.72
N ALA A 250 16.87 -13.90 18.10
CA ALA A 250 17.88 -13.04 17.47
C ALA A 250 18.08 -13.45 16.02
N ARG A 251 18.18 -12.48 15.13
CA ARG A 251 18.32 -12.68 13.69
C ARG A 251 19.42 -11.79 13.12
N PHE A 252 20.26 -12.37 12.31
CA PHE A 252 21.24 -11.66 11.49
C PHE A 252 21.06 -12.06 10.03
N LYS A 253 20.87 -11.08 9.16
CA LYS A 253 20.80 -11.26 7.71
C LYS A 253 21.85 -10.39 7.04
N SER A 254 22.53 -10.93 6.02
CA SER A 254 23.41 -10.18 5.15
C SER A 254 23.21 -10.62 3.71
N ASP A 255 22.98 -9.67 2.84
CA ASP A 255 22.86 -9.87 1.41
C ASP A 255 23.75 -8.87 0.64
N MET A 256 23.64 -8.86 -0.70
CA MET A 256 24.48 -8.03 -1.55
C MET A 256 24.34 -6.52 -1.29
N LYS A 257 23.20 -6.08 -0.72
CA LYS A 257 22.86 -4.66 -0.57
C LYS A 257 22.54 -4.25 0.86
N SER A 258 22.24 -5.21 1.75
CA SER A 258 21.76 -4.89 3.10
C SER A 258 22.33 -5.79 4.19
N LYS A 259 22.32 -5.26 5.41
CA LYS A 259 22.60 -5.99 6.65
C LYS A 259 21.49 -5.68 7.65
N LEU A 260 20.91 -6.73 8.23
CA LEU A 260 19.83 -6.62 9.20
C LEU A 260 20.21 -7.35 10.49
N PHE A 261 19.97 -6.68 11.61
CA PHE A 261 20.13 -7.21 12.96
C PHE A 261 18.83 -7.06 13.70
N TYR A 262 18.38 -8.13 14.33
CA TYR A 262 17.18 -8.14 15.16
C TYR A 262 17.44 -8.89 16.45
N ILE A 263 16.90 -8.39 17.54
CA ILE A 263 16.78 -9.10 18.81
C ILE A 263 15.44 -8.76 19.46
N GLY A 264 14.75 -9.77 19.92
CA GLY A 264 13.48 -9.62 20.65
C GLY A 264 13.33 -10.64 21.75
N LYS A 265 12.52 -10.30 22.78
CA LYS A 265 12.17 -11.20 23.86
C LYS A 265 10.74 -10.96 24.30
N GLY A 266 10.01 -12.07 24.47
CA GLY A 266 8.73 -12.08 25.15
C GLY A 266 8.89 -12.46 26.62
N PHE A 267 7.93 -12.04 27.43
CA PHE A 267 7.74 -12.48 28.81
C PHE A 267 6.25 -12.78 28.97
N GLU A 268 5.95 -13.91 29.55
CA GLU A 268 4.58 -14.36 29.78
C GLU A 268 4.40 -14.79 31.26
N TRP A 269 3.33 -14.26 31.88
CA TRP A 269 2.89 -14.64 33.21
C TRP A 269 1.45 -15.08 33.12
N LYS A 270 1.15 -16.25 33.62
CA LYS A 270 -0.20 -16.81 33.64
C LYS A 270 -0.58 -17.21 35.07
N ASP A 271 -1.68 -16.68 35.53
CA ASP A 271 -2.37 -17.11 36.74
C ASP A 271 -3.74 -17.69 36.35
N THR A 272 -4.55 -18.17 37.28
CA THR A 272 -5.82 -18.88 37.01
C THR A 272 -6.73 -18.10 36.06
N ASN A 273 -6.92 -16.78 36.26
CA ASN A 273 -7.83 -15.95 35.48
C ASN A 273 -7.13 -14.75 34.82
N VAL A 274 -5.81 -14.66 34.92
CA VAL A 274 -5.06 -13.51 34.39
C VAL A 274 -3.88 -13.99 33.57
N LYS A 275 -3.83 -13.54 32.30
CA LYS A 275 -2.67 -13.72 31.47
C LYS A 275 -2.08 -12.34 31.15
N SER A 276 -0.78 -12.15 31.44
CA SER A 276 -0.05 -10.93 31.11
C SER A 276 1.16 -11.25 30.25
N THR A 277 1.40 -10.43 29.23
CA THR A 277 2.57 -10.58 28.35
C THR A 277 3.25 -9.25 28.14
N ILE A 278 4.57 -9.27 28.01
CA ILE A 278 5.38 -8.13 27.57
C ILE A 278 6.30 -8.63 26.47
N ASN A 279 6.38 -7.88 25.38
CA ASN A 279 7.33 -8.13 24.28
C ASN A 279 8.17 -6.89 24.07
N THR A 280 9.48 -7.07 23.94
CA THR A 280 10.41 -6.00 23.58
C THR A 280 11.27 -6.45 22.41
N SER A 281 11.53 -5.54 21.49
CA SER A 281 12.37 -5.84 20.33
C SER A 281 13.16 -4.63 19.85
N LEU A 282 14.28 -4.91 19.21
CA LEU A 282 15.14 -3.96 18.52
C LEU A 282 15.50 -4.52 17.15
N ASN A 283 15.30 -3.73 16.12
CA ASN A 283 15.67 -4.03 14.75
C ASN A 283 16.54 -2.92 14.17
N TYR A 284 17.64 -3.28 13.53
CA TYR A 284 18.49 -2.36 12.80
C TYR A 284 18.76 -2.87 11.40
N LEU A 285 18.53 -2.04 10.41
CA LEU A 285 18.78 -2.32 8.99
C LEU A 285 19.73 -1.24 8.43
N ASP A 286 20.80 -1.67 7.78
CA ASP A 286 21.72 -0.82 7.01
C ASP A 286 21.70 -1.29 5.55
N SER A 287 21.34 -0.42 4.64
CA SER A 287 21.21 -0.71 3.22
C SER A 287 21.95 0.30 2.36
N LYS A 288 22.47 -0.17 1.24
CA LYS A 288 23.13 0.64 0.20
C LYS A 288 22.57 0.27 -1.16
N ALA A 289 22.42 1.26 -2.03
CA ALA A 289 22.01 1.00 -3.42
C ALA A 289 23.05 0.13 -4.17
N ASP A 290 24.34 0.45 -3.96
CA ASP A 290 25.48 -0.34 -4.38
C ASP A 290 26.45 -0.48 -3.19
N PRO A 291 26.86 -1.70 -2.76
CA PRO A 291 27.78 -1.90 -1.65
C PRO A 291 29.14 -1.19 -1.82
N ARG A 292 29.53 -0.96 -3.06
CA ARG A 292 30.78 -0.27 -3.43
C ARG A 292 30.66 1.24 -3.29
N TYR A 293 29.44 1.79 -3.34
CA TYR A 293 29.16 3.21 -3.29
C TYR A 293 28.71 3.62 -1.89
N THR A 294 29.63 4.17 -1.09
CA THR A 294 29.38 4.48 0.33
C THR A 294 28.64 5.78 0.56
N ARG A 295 28.40 6.56 -0.48
CA ARG A 295 27.78 7.91 -0.39
C ARG A 295 26.26 7.87 -0.46
N GLN A 296 25.67 6.74 -0.88
CA GLN A 296 24.23 6.51 -0.89
C GLN A 296 23.89 5.35 0.04
N ASN A 297 23.16 5.63 1.11
CA ASN A 297 22.71 4.63 2.07
C ASN A 297 21.40 5.03 2.71
N TRP A 298 20.66 4.02 3.13
CA TRP A 298 19.45 4.16 3.93
C TRP A 298 19.54 3.24 5.14
N LYS A 299 19.11 3.73 6.31
CA LYS A 299 19.15 2.99 7.57
C LYS A 299 17.83 3.09 8.29
N ARG A 300 17.44 2.01 8.96
CA ARG A 300 16.26 1.97 9.83
C ARG A 300 16.64 1.42 11.19
N LEU A 301 16.12 2.06 12.23
CA LEU A 301 16.15 1.57 13.60
C LEU A 301 14.70 1.50 14.11
N THR A 302 14.27 0.33 14.57
CA THR A 302 12.95 0.15 15.19
C THR A 302 13.12 -0.41 16.59
N VAL A 303 12.46 0.21 17.56
CA VAL A 303 12.37 -0.27 18.95
C VAL A 303 10.91 -0.41 19.30
N SER A 304 10.51 -1.53 19.86
CA SER A 304 9.11 -1.81 20.21
C SER A 304 8.99 -2.36 21.64
N LEU A 305 8.02 -1.84 22.37
CA LEU A 305 7.60 -2.35 23.67
C LEU A 305 6.07 -2.55 23.62
N ARG A 306 5.63 -3.78 23.83
CA ARG A 306 4.22 -4.15 23.76
C ARG A 306 3.82 -4.91 25.02
N GLY A 307 2.70 -4.54 25.62
CA GLY A 307 2.10 -5.20 26.77
C GLY A 307 0.70 -5.67 26.45
N SER A 308 0.32 -6.83 26.98
CA SER A 308 -1.03 -7.35 26.92
C SER A 308 -1.43 -7.92 28.25
N ARG A 309 -2.65 -7.63 28.72
CA ARG A 309 -3.24 -8.23 29.90
C ARG A 309 -4.66 -8.67 29.61
N THR A 310 -4.92 -9.94 29.82
CA THR A 310 -6.23 -10.56 29.64
C THR A 310 -6.70 -11.06 30.99
N ILE A 311 -7.94 -10.71 31.38
CA ILE A 311 -8.56 -11.08 32.66
C ILE A 311 -9.90 -11.74 32.33
N GLU A 312 -10.10 -12.95 32.82
CA GLU A 312 -11.36 -13.68 32.74
C GLU A 312 -12.13 -13.49 34.06
N GLN A 313 -13.32 -12.87 33.96
CA GLN A 313 -14.18 -12.60 35.09
C GLN A 313 -15.61 -13.02 34.75
N ASP A 314 -16.10 -14.05 35.38
CA ASP A 314 -17.39 -14.68 35.05
C ASP A 314 -17.45 -15.06 33.56
N ASP A 315 -18.45 -14.57 32.82
CA ASP A 315 -18.61 -14.78 31.38
C ASP A 315 -17.93 -13.69 30.51
N LEU A 316 -17.14 -12.81 31.13
CA LEU A 316 -16.50 -11.70 30.42
C LEU A 316 -15.00 -11.86 30.38
N LEU A 317 -14.46 -11.70 29.18
CA LEU A 317 -13.03 -11.64 28.89
C LEU A 317 -12.62 -10.19 28.66
N HIS A 318 -11.87 -9.61 29.57
CA HIS A 318 -11.31 -8.28 29.47
C HIS A 318 -9.90 -8.36 28.88
N SER A 319 -9.63 -7.67 27.80
CA SER A 319 -8.29 -7.63 27.19
C SER A 319 -7.83 -6.19 27.03
N LEU A 320 -6.68 -5.88 27.62
CA LEU A 320 -5.99 -4.61 27.47
C LEU A 320 -4.68 -4.85 26.74
N ASN A 321 -4.45 -4.17 25.64
CA ASN A 321 -3.19 -4.18 24.91
C ASN A 321 -2.66 -2.74 24.83
N ALA A 322 -1.35 -2.57 24.98
CA ALA A 322 -0.68 -1.30 24.81
C ALA A 322 0.63 -1.51 24.05
N ASN A 323 0.97 -0.60 23.19
CA ASN A 323 2.22 -0.59 22.44
C ASN A 323 2.87 0.79 22.43
N LEU A 324 4.19 0.79 22.55
CA LEU A 324 5.05 1.96 22.40
C LEU A 324 6.12 1.59 21.37
N ASP A 325 6.13 2.28 20.26
CA ASP A 325 7.05 2.00 19.17
C ASP A 325 7.83 3.26 18.78
N TYR A 326 9.10 3.07 18.49
CA TYR A 326 9.94 4.05 17.81
C TYR A 326 10.44 3.48 16.50
N THR A 327 10.31 4.25 15.43
CA THR A 327 10.91 3.95 14.13
C THR A 327 11.69 5.17 13.65
N GLY A 328 13.00 5.02 13.48
CA GLY A 328 13.86 6.01 12.86
C GLY A 328 14.35 5.51 11.51
N SER A 329 14.28 6.32 10.46
CA SER A 329 14.93 6.05 9.18
C SER A 329 15.80 7.22 8.75
N PHE A 330 16.90 6.90 8.08
CA PHE A 330 17.91 7.87 7.67
C PHE A 330 18.33 7.55 6.25
N ASP A 331 18.18 8.52 5.38
CA ASP A 331 18.62 8.45 3.99
C ASP A 331 19.70 9.49 3.74
N ASN A 332 20.74 9.10 3.01
CA ASN A 332 21.87 9.98 2.75
C ASN A 332 22.40 9.72 1.35
N GLU A 333 22.45 10.77 0.58
CA GLU A 333 23.04 10.79 -0.75
C GLU A 333 23.97 11.97 -0.89
N LYS A 334 25.14 11.74 -1.45
CA LYS A 334 26.17 12.76 -1.70
C LYS A 334 26.72 12.60 -3.09
N SER A 335 26.85 13.68 -3.81
CA SER A 335 27.58 13.71 -5.07
C SER A 335 29.04 13.30 -4.88
N ASP A 336 29.59 12.61 -5.86
CA ASP A 336 31.03 12.33 -5.89
C ASP A 336 31.80 13.55 -6.40
N ALA A 337 32.51 14.21 -5.50
CA ALA A 337 33.31 15.38 -5.85
C ALA A 337 34.36 15.12 -6.96
N ASN A 338 34.77 13.87 -7.12
CA ASN A 338 35.71 13.50 -8.18
C ASN A 338 35.04 13.31 -9.53
N LEU A 339 33.75 12.96 -9.56
CA LEU A 339 32.93 12.88 -10.78
C LEU A 339 32.33 14.24 -11.14
N ASP A 340 32.09 15.08 -10.13
CA ASP A 340 31.46 16.40 -10.28
C ASP A 340 32.41 17.49 -10.76
N LEU A 341 33.69 17.22 -10.77
CA LEU A 341 34.71 18.01 -11.48
C LEU A 341 34.62 17.84 -13.00
N SER A 342 33.65 17.09 -13.48
CA SER A 342 33.43 16.93 -14.90
C SER A 342 33.11 18.28 -15.56
N GLU A 343 33.65 18.52 -16.73
CA GLU A 343 33.47 19.67 -17.60
C GLU A 343 32.00 19.99 -17.91
N ASN A 344 31.07 19.13 -17.48
CA ASN A 344 29.63 19.22 -17.77
C ASN A 344 28.81 20.00 -16.75
N GLY A 345 29.43 20.64 -15.73
CA GLY A 345 28.74 21.55 -14.84
C GLY A 345 27.69 20.91 -13.91
N THR A 346 27.81 19.60 -13.61
CA THR A 346 26.95 18.95 -12.63
C THR A 346 27.16 19.57 -11.24
N PRO A 347 26.14 20.10 -10.58
CA PRO A 347 26.33 20.73 -9.29
C PRO A 347 26.68 19.73 -8.21
N ILE A 348 27.62 20.08 -7.34
CA ILE A 348 27.92 19.30 -6.14
C ILE A 348 26.75 19.46 -5.18
N GLU A 349 26.15 18.35 -4.80
CA GLU A 349 24.97 18.33 -3.96
C GLU A 349 25.06 17.28 -2.86
N THR A 350 24.47 17.55 -1.70
CA THR A 350 24.22 16.56 -0.65
C THR A 350 22.76 16.55 -0.28
N TYR A 351 22.23 15.37 -0.09
CA TYR A 351 20.88 15.12 0.37
C TYR A 351 20.94 14.27 1.65
N LYS A 352 20.19 14.67 2.67
CA LYS A 352 19.98 13.89 3.89
C LYS A 352 18.53 14.00 4.29
N SER A 353 17.88 12.89 4.51
CA SER A 353 16.58 12.85 5.19
C SER A 353 16.69 12.05 6.48
N SER A 354 15.88 12.43 7.44
CA SER A 354 15.70 11.71 8.70
C SER A 354 14.23 11.70 9.07
N TYR A 355 13.77 10.53 9.47
CA TYR A 355 12.42 10.27 9.87
C TYR A 355 12.46 9.63 11.25
N ASN A 356 11.78 10.24 12.22
CA ASN A 356 11.70 9.72 13.58
C ASN A 356 10.23 9.73 14.00
N LYS A 357 9.67 8.54 14.14
CA LYS A 357 8.26 8.33 14.50
C LYS A 357 8.15 7.69 15.87
N PHE A 358 7.41 8.32 16.74
CA PHE A 358 7.00 7.79 18.03
C PHE A 358 5.52 7.44 17.97
N SER A 359 5.17 6.20 18.27
CA SER A 359 3.80 5.70 18.24
C SER A 359 3.40 5.16 19.60
N LEU A 360 2.23 5.55 20.06
CA LEU A 360 1.58 5.01 21.26
C LEU A 360 0.20 4.49 20.86
N GLY A 361 -0.09 3.24 21.16
CA GLY A 361 -1.38 2.62 20.90
C GLY A 361 -1.95 1.87 22.09
N GLY A 362 -3.26 1.82 22.19
CA GLY A 362 -3.98 1.08 23.21
C GLY A 362 -5.27 0.49 22.65
N ASN A 363 -5.54 -0.77 23.00
CA ASN A 363 -6.80 -1.44 22.69
C ASN A 363 -7.39 -2.00 23.99
N TYR A 364 -8.66 -1.73 24.22
CA TYR A 364 -9.42 -2.33 25.29
C TYR A 364 -10.64 -3.04 24.72
N SER A 365 -10.77 -4.32 25.03
CA SER A 365 -11.85 -5.19 24.56
C SER A 365 -12.52 -5.89 25.71
N ILE A 366 -13.85 -5.90 25.71
CA ILE A 366 -14.69 -6.74 26.56
C ILE A 366 -15.39 -7.72 25.63
N LYS A 367 -15.19 -9.01 25.84
CA LYS A 367 -15.81 -10.07 25.05
C LYS A 367 -16.63 -10.98 25.95
N ASN A 368 -17.88 -11.26 25.57
CA ASN A 368 -18.72 -12.24 26.25
C ASN A 368 -18.36 -13.64 25.77
N THR A 369 -18.09 -14.55 26.67
CA THR A 369 -17.83 -15.97 26.38
C THR A 369 -19.09 -16.80 26.27
N ASP A 370 -20.22 -16.33 26.86
CA ASP A 370 -21.53 -16.94 26.72
C ASP A 370 -22.14 -16.61 25.35
N GLU A 371 -22.33 -17.64 24.54
CA GLU A 371 -22.81 -17.53 23.17
C GLU A 371 -24.30 -17.22 23.05
N GLU A 372 -25.09 -17.42 24.11
CA GLU A 372 -26.54 -17.17 24.12
C GLU A 372 -26.88 -15.70 24.34
N LYS A 373 -25.93 -14.92 24.87
CA LYS A 373 -26.17 -13.49 25.15
C LYS A 373 -26.07 -12.65 23.89
N LEU A 374 -26.97 -11.65 23.78
CA LEU A 374 -27.02 -10.68 22.68
C LEU A 374 -25.72 -9.87 22.57
N PHE A 375 -25.14 -9.44 23.68
CA PHE A 375 -23.87 -8.71 23.70
C PHE A 375 -22.71 -9.67 23.46
N ARG A 376 -21.92 -9.43 22.40
CA ARG A 376 -20.77 -10.27 22.03
C ARG A 376 -19.45 -9.64 22.38
N SER A 377 -19.19 -8.43 21.92
CA SER A 377 -17.98 -7.69 22.28
C SER A 377 -18.17 -6.18 22.17
N TRP A 378 -17.32 -5.47 22.90
CA TRP A 378 -17.12 -4.04 22.78
C TRP A 378 -15.62 -3.77 22.73
N ASP A 379 -15.15 -3.31 21.58
CA ASP A 379 -13.75 -3.10 21.28
C ASP A 379 -13.48 -1.62 21.10
N ASN A 380 -12.50 -1.09 21.84
CA ASN A 380 -12.07 0.30 21.75
C ASN A 380 -10.61 0.38 21.43
N SER A 381 -10.24 1.23 20.48
CA SER A 381 -8.87 1.45 20.04
C SER A 381 -8.55 2.93 20.04
N ILE A 382 -7.39 3.28 20.55
CA ILE A 382 -6.84 4.64 20.46
C ILE A 382 -5.37 4.55 20.07
N SER A 383 -4.95 5.40 19.15
CA SER A 383 -3.53 5.53 18.85
C SER A 383 -3.15 6.97 18.53
N LEU A 384 -1.92 7.29 18.85
CA LEU A 384 -1.30 8.57 18.61
C LEU A 384 0.09 8.33 18.05
N TYR A 385 0.48 9.07 17.03
CA TYR A 385 1.87 9.17 16.66
C TYR A 385 2.29 10.59 16.30
N TYR A 386 3.55 10.85 16.55
CA TYR A 386 4.23 12.10 16.25
C TYR A 386 5.50 11.79 15.50
N GLU A 387 5.67 12.49 14.39
CA GLU A 387 6.82 12.33 13.51
C GLU A 387 7.67 13.59 13.52
N MET A 388 8.98 13.41 13.41
CA MET A 388 9.94 14.45 13.09
C MET A 388 10.60 14.02 11.78
N ASP A 389 10.20 14.65 10.69
CA ASP A 389 10.59 14.30 9.35
C ASP A 389 11.32 15.48 8.71
N GLU A 390 12.63 15.35 8.55
CA GLU A 390 13.51 16.41 8.09
C GLU A 390 14.22 16.05 6.79
N ILE A 391 14.25 17.00 5.87
CA ILE A 391 15.11 16.97 4.68
C ILE A 391 16.09 18.13 4.78
N ASN A 392 17.37 17.82 4.60
CA ASN A 392 18.44 18.80 4.53
C ASN A 392 19.18 18.61 3.21
N ARG A 393 19.18 19.65 2.40
CA ARG A 393 19.89 19.70 1.13
C ARG A 393 20.88 20.86 1.13
N TRP A 394 22.03 20.60 0.61
CA TRP A 394 23.04 21.60 0.30
C TRP A 394 23.48 21.42 -1.16
N ARG A 395 23.69 22.53 -1.85
CA ARG A 395 24.10 22.54 -3.24
C ARG A 395 25.03 23.70 -3.51
N SER A 396 26.15 23.44 -4.20
CA SER A 396 26.96 24.47 -4.80
C SER A 396 26.39 24.83 -6.17
N VAL A 397 25.89 26.04 -6.29
CA VAL A 397 25.26 26.54 -7.53
C VAL A 397 26.28 27.35 -8.32
N SER A 398 26.45 27.02 -9.61
CA SER A 398 27.29 27.77 -10.54
C SER A 398 26.47 28.19 -11.76
N LEU A 399 26.27 29.49 -11.94
CA LEU A 399 25.43 30.07 -13.00
C LEU A 399 26.28 30.64 -14.16
N GLY A 400 27.61 30.65 -14.02
CA GLY A 400 28.50 31.28 -14.97
C GLY A 400 28.56 32.81 -14.86
N LEU A 401 27.41 33.46 -14.70
CA LEU A 401 27.28 34.94 -14.55
C LEU A 401 26.33 35.27 -13.41
N SER A 402 26.50 36.45 -12.81
CA SER A 402 25.52 37.04 -11.90
C SER A 402 24.18 37.14 -12.57
N THR A 403 23.12 36.71 -11.90
CA THR A 403 21.80 36.52 -12.52
C THR A 403 20.75 37.31 -11.69
N PRO A 404 19.88 38.08 -12.33
CA PRO A 404 18.76 38.75 -11.65
C PRO A 404 17.66 37.71 -11.39
N VAL A 405 17.18 37.66 -10.14
CA VAL A 405 16.06 36.75 -9.73
C VAL A 405 15.08 37.56 -8.87
N SER A 406 13.82 37.11 -8.89
CA SER A 406 12.80 37.63 -7.99
C SER A 406 12.89 36.94 -6.63
N THR A 407 13.06 37.70 -5.56
CA THR A 407 13.08 37.19 -4.18
C THR A 407 11.91 37.71 -3.34
N SER A 408 11.09 38.64 -3.90
CA SER A 408 9.96 39.23 -3.18
C SER A 408 8.91 38.17 -2.79
N LEU A 409 8.34 38.35 -1.59
CA LEU A 409 7.16 37.64 -1.10
C LEU A 409 5.86 38.38 -1.47
N ASP A 410 5.98 39.67 -1.82
CA ASP A 410 4.85 40.51 -2.19
C ASP A 410 4.65 40.52 -3.71
N VAL A 411 3.39 40.53 -4.12
CA VAL A 411 3.03 40.67 -5.54
C VAL A 411 3.19 42.13 -5.99
N GLY A 412 3.50 42.36 -7.26
CA GLY A 412 3.67 43.66 -7.84
C GLY A 412 5.02 43.86 -8.52
N GLU A 413 5.37 45.13 -8.77
CA GLU A 413 6.61 45.48 -9.44
C GLU A 413 7.75 45.63 -8.43
N HIS A 414 8.78 44.82 -8.61
CA HIS A 414 9.96 44.80 -7.73
C HIS A 414 11.24 44.80 -8.55
N ASP A 415 12.26 45.44 -8.04
CA ASP A 415 13.58 45.31 -8.61
C ASP A 415 14.16 43.92 -8.26
N ALA A 416 14.77 43.28 -9.22
CA ALA A 416 15.37 41.98 -9.06
C ALA A 416 16.57 42.01 -8.12
N THR A 417 16.72 40.93 -7.35
CA THR A 417 17.95 40.68 -6.60
C THR A 417 18.97 40.04 -7.53
N ILE A 418 20.17 40.66 -7.60
CA ILE A 418 21.26 40.10 -8.41
C ILE A 418 22.03 39.12 -7.56
N ILE A 419 21.88 37.80 -7.89
CA ILE A 419 22.60 36.75 -7.18
C ILE A 419 23.98 36.50 -7.80
N PRO A 420 24.98 36.10 -6.97
CA PRO A 420 26.34 35.80 -7.45
C PRO A 420 26.38 34.68 -8.47
N ALA A 421 27.39 34.71 -9.35
CA ALA A 421 27.63 33.62 -10.31
C ALA A 421 27.90 32.26 -9.63
N LYS A 422 28.46 32.28 -8.42
CA LYS A 422 28.66 31.07 -7.58
C LYS A 422 28.21 31.33 -6.16
N TYR A 423 27.46 30.40 -5.59
CA TYR A 423 27.01 30.46 -4.18
C TYR A 423 26.61 29.07 -3.68
N ASP A 424 26.58 28.93 -2.38
CA ASP A 424 26.04 27.76 -1.72
C ASP A 424 24.58 27.98 -1.35
N ALA A 425 23.72 27.08 -1.78
CA ALA A 425 22.31 27.05 -1.46
C ALA A 425 22.01 25.96 -0.43
N THR A 426 21.16 26.26 0.53
CA THR A 426 20.66 25.32 1.52
C THR A 426 19.14 25.30 1.50
N LEU A 427 18.56 24.12 1.59
CA LEU A 427 17.13 23.91 1.74
C LEU A 427 16.91 22.94 2.89
N LYS A 428 16.17 23.38 3.90
CA LYS A 428 15.68 22.52 4.98
C LYS A 428 14.18 22.42 4.87
N VAL A 429 13.65 21.19 4.96
CA VAL A 429 12.22 20.94 5.16
C VAL A 429 12.06 20.30 6.53
N ASP A 430 11.33 20.98 7.44
CA ASP A 430 11.02 20.51 8.79
C ASP A 430 9.54 20.16 8.86
N GLY A 431 9.24 18.87 8.68
CA GLY A 431 7.91 18.29 8.81
C GLY A 431 7.71 17.68 10.21
N ARG A 432 6.51 17.90 10.79
CA ARG A 432 6.13 17.32 12.07
C ARG A 432 4.70 16.82 12.03
N PRO A 433 4.44 15.75 11.24
CA PRO A 433 3.14 15.12 11.18
C PRO A 433 2.73 14.59 12.55
N PHE A 434 1.47 14.81 12.87
CA PHE A 434 0.79 14.32 14.07
C PHE A 434 -0.52 13.67 13.63
N TYR A 435 -0.78 12.50 14.17
CA TYR A 435 -2.00 11.74 13.92
C TYR A 435 -2.60 11.22 15.21
N LEU A 436 -3.90 11.36 15.35
CA LEU A 436 -4.68 10.79 16.43
C LEU A 436 -5.82 9.96 15.85
N PHE A 437 -6.00 8.76 16.36
CA PHE A 437 -7.05 7.82 15.95
C PHE A 437 -7.82 7.33 17.18
N ALA A 438 -9.13 7.28 17.07
CA ALA A 438 -10.00 6.65 18.06
C ALA A 438 -11.12 5.89 17.35
N GLN A 439 -11.37 4.65 17.78
CA GLN A 439 -12.45 3.79 17.26
C GLN A 439 -13.14 3.07 18.39
N SER A 440 -14.45 2.99 18.34
CA SER A 440 -15.28 2.18 19.23
C SER A 440 -16.17 1.28 18.38
N ASN A 441 -16.20 -0.01 18.69
CA ASN A 441 -16.88 -1.04 17.91
C ASN A 441 -17.68 -1.96 18.83
N LEU A 442 -19.00 -2.04 18.64
CA LEU A 442 -19.94 -2.89 19.37
C LEU A 442 -20.36 -4.05 18.48
N SER A 443 -20.35 -5.26 19.03
CA SER A 443 -20.77 -6.48 18.34
C SER A 443 -21.91 -7.15 19.11
N LEU A 444 -22.99 -7.44 18.40
CA LEU A 444 -24.21 -8.06 18.91
C LEU A 444 -24.51 -9.32 18.09
N VAL A 445 -24.92 -10.41 18.75
CA VAL A 445 -25.28 -11.66 18.10
C VAL A 445 -26.65 -12.13 18.56
N LYS A 446 -27.52 -12.44 17.58
CA LYS A 446 -28.83 -13.03 17.88
C LYS A 446 -29.22 -14.05 16.79
N GLY A 447 -29.20 -15.32 17.15
CA GLY A 447 -29.47 -16.40 16.21
C GLY A 447 -28.45 -16.41 15.06
N ILE A 448 -28.93 -16.26 13.82
CA ILE A 448 -28.08 -16.23 12.61
C ILE A 448 -27.47 -14.85 12.33
N HIS A 449 -27.87 -13.83 13.06
CA HIS A 449 -27.50 -12.44 12.83
C HIS A 449 -26.36 -12.03 13.75
N HIS A 450 -25.26 -11.58 13.15
CA HIS A 450 -24.15 -10.96 13.85
C HIS A 450 -24.01 -9.54 13.33
N ILE A 451 -24.38 -8.57 14.17
CA ILE A 451 -24.38 -7.15 13.84
C ILE A 451 -23.18 -6.49 14.53
N GLN A 452 -22.37 -5.80 13.74
CA GLN A 452 -21.27 -4.98 14.20
C GLN A 452 -21.56 -3.52 13.85
N MET A 453 -21.39 -2.61 14.80
CA MET A 453 -21.55 -1.18 14.56
C MET A 453 -20.47 -0.40 15.30
N GLY A 454 -20.07 0.71 14.73
CA GLY A 454 -19.00 1.49 15.34
C GLY A 454 -18.89 2.90 14.83
N PHE A 455 -18.02 3.62 15.50
CA PHE A 455 -17.66 5.00 15.23
C PHE A 455 -16.14 5.10 15.18
N GLU A 456 -15.61 5.92 14.25
CA GLU A 456 -14.19 6.18 14.08
C GLU A 456 -13.96 7.68 13.92
N TRP A 457 -12.92 8.19 14.56
CA TRP A 457 -12.44 9.56 14.46
C TRP A 457 -10.93 9.58 14.26
N ASN A 458 -10.50 10.35 13.27
CA ASN A 458 -9.09 10.61 12.97
C ASN A 458 -8.84 12.11 12.98
N MET A 459 -7.62 12.49 13.37
CA MET A 459 -7.15 13.86 13.29
C MET A 459 -5.72 13.90 12.74
N ASP A 460 -5.54 14.70 11.69
CA ASP A 460 -4.27 14.95 11.01
C ASP A 460 -3.85 16.40 11.20
N LYS A 461 -2.58 16.63 11.55
CA LYS A 461 -1.98 17.96 11.70
C LYS A 461 -0.49 17.91 11.43
N ASN A 462 0.06 18.96 10.83
CA ASN A 462 1.51 19.14 10.75
C ASN A 462 1.94 20.34 11.57
N PHE A 463 2.84 20.14 12.54
CA PHE A 463 3.38 21.19 13.43
C PHE A 463 4.75 21.70 12.97
N GLY A 464 5.23 21.29 11.80
CA GLY A 464 6.54 21.62 11.27
C GLY A 464 6.70 23.08 10.86
N LYS A 465 7.95 23.52 10.84
CA LYS A 465 8.33 24.84 10.30
C LYS A 465 8.31 24.88 8.77
N GLY A 466 8.15 23.71 8.12
CA GLY A 466 8.03 23.54 6.68
C GLY A 466 9.30 23.84 5.92
N SER A 467 9.17 24.47 4.74
CA SER A 467 10.30 24.79 3.87
C SER A 467 11.04 26.06 4.34
N ILE A 468 12.35 25.91 4.55
CA ILE A 468 13.24 26.97 5.06
C ILE A 468 14.44 27.09 4.13
N PHE A 469 14.60 28.23 3.49
CA PHE A 469 15.74 28.54 2.63
C PHE A 469 15.90 30.06 2.48
N ASP A 470 17.06 30.49 2.00
CA ASP A 470 17.35 31.89 1.69
C ASP A 470 16.92 32.19 0.23
N PRO A 471 15.90 33.02 -0.01
CA PRO A 471 15.47 33.39 -1.35
C PRO A 471 16.55 34.10 -2.18
N THR A 472 17.55 34.73 -1.53
CA THR A 472 18.69 35.36 -2.23
C THR A 472 19.77 34.37 -2.65
N ARG A 473 19.66 33.12 -2.21
CA ARG A 473 20.50 31.99 -2.60
C ARG A 473 19.64 30.78 -2.96
N PRO A 474 18.81 30.91 -3.98
CA PRO A 474 17.82 29.90 -4.33
C PRO A 474 18.51 28.61 -4.79
N PHE A 475 17.87 27.47 -4.52
CA PHE A 475 18.35 26.17 -4.96
C PHE A 475 18.36 26.03 -6.49
N SER A 476 17.50 26.76 -7.17
CA SER A 476 17.42 26.96 -8.61
C SER A 476 16.88 28.36 -8.91
N THR A 477 17.37 28.99 -9.97
CA THR A 477 16.85 30.30 -10.44
C THR A 477 15.40 30.22 -10.91
N SER A 478 14.90 29.02 -11.25
CA SER A 478 13.52 28.76 -11.64
C SER A 478 12.61 28.36 -10.46
N MET A 479 13.08 28.52 -9.21
CA MET A 479 12.32 28.11 -8.03
C MET A 479 11.08 28.99 -7.84
N SER A 480 9.90 28.37 -7.96
CA SER A 480 8.60 29.04 -7.89
C SER A 480 7.98 29.06 -6.49
N VAL A 481 8.62 28.46 -5.50
CA VAL A 481 8.15 28.41 -4.11
C VAL A 481 8.86 29.42 -3.22
N ARG A 482 8.27 29.68 -2.05
CA ARG A 482 8.85 30.55 -1.01
C ARG A 482 8.83 29.80 0.33
N PRO A 483 9.61 30.22 1.34
CA PRO A 483 9.55 29.62 2.68
C PRO A 483 8.12 29.59 3.20
N ARG A 484 7.67 28.40 3.65
CA ARG A 484 6.28 28.19 4.08
C ARG A 484 6.23 27.34 5.36
N PRO A 485 5.68 27.85 6.47
CA PRO A 485 5.48 27.05 7.66
C PRO A 485 4.27 26.10 7.51
N TYR A 486 4.42 24.84 7.97
CA TYR A 486 3.34 23.86 7.91
C TYR A 486 2.36 23.98 9.08
N TYR A 487 2.81 24.51 10.23
CA TYR A 487 1.95 24.67 11.42
C TYR A 487 0.75 25.61 11.21
N VAL A 488 0.77 26.46 10.19
CA VAL A 488 -0.37 27.35 9.85
C VAL A 488 -1.52 26.60 9.17
N ILE A 489 -1.27 25.42 8.60
CA ILE A 489 -2.30 24.62 7.95
C ILE A 489 -3.23 24.06 9.04
N PRO A 490 -4.56 24.16 8.89
CA PRO A 490 -5.51 23.70 9.91
C PRO A 490 -5.41 22.20 10.13
N ALA A 491 -5.89 21.73 11.29
CA ALA A 491 -6.05 20.30 11.54
C ALA A 491 -7.23 19.76 10.72
N MET A 492 -7.07 18.59 10.12
CA MET A 492 -8.12 17.86 9.43
C MET A 492 -8.68 16.78 10.34
N HIS A 493 -9.99 16.65 10.35
CA HIS A 493 -10.68 15.59 11.10
C HIS A 493 -11.49 14.75 10.13
N GLN A 494 -11.39 13.43 10.27
CA GLN A 494 -12.27 12.49 9.58
C GLN A 494 -13.19 11.83 10.61
N LEU A 495 -14.47 11.80 10.32
CA LEU A 495 -15.51 11.19 11.14
C LEU A 495 -16.18 10.09 10.34
N SER A 496 -16.37 8.93 10.95
CA SER A 496 -17.04 7.80 10.29
C SER A 496 -17.96 7.07 11.25
N ALA A 497 -19.08 6.59 10.73
CA ALA A 497 -19.98 5.68 11.42
C ALA A 497 -20.28 4.50 10.48
N TYR A 498 -20.36 3.30 11.02
CA TYR A 498 -20.60 2.11 10.21
C TYR A 498 -21.46 1.08 10.94
N SER A 499 -22.16 0.27 10.14
CA SER A 499 -22.86 -0.91 10.59
C SER A 499 -22.71 -2.03 9.57
N GLU A 500 -22.41 -3.23 10.04
CA GLU A 500 -22.23 -4.43 9.24
C GLU A 500 -23.00 -5.58 9.87
N GLU A 501 -23.75 -6.30 9.06
CA GLU A 501 -24.46 -7.51 9.45
C GLU A 501 -23.86 -8.71 8.71
N LYS A 502 -23.45 -9.73 9.47
CA LYS A 502 -23.06 -11.04 8.97
C LYS A 502 -24.17 -12.05 9.33
N MET A 503 -24.69 -12.72 8.30
CA MET A 503 -25.69 -13.78 8.44
C MET A 503 -25.11 -15.11 7.95
N LYS A 504 -25.31 -16.18 8.72
CA LYS A 504 -24.98 -17.54 8.28
C LYS A 504 -26.22 -18.42 8.44
N LYS A 505 -26.65 -19.06 7.36
CA LYS A 505 -27.85 -19.91 7.32
C LYS A 505 -27.58 -21.19 6.54
N GLU A 506 -27.99 -22.32 7.13
CA GLU A 506 -28.02 -23.59 6.43
C GLU A 506 -29.30 -23.68 5.58
N ILE A 507 -29.14 -23.99 4.29
CA ILE A 507 -30.21 -24.14 3.30
C ILE A 507 -30.14 -25.53 2.71
N GLY A 508 -30.88 -26.48 3.28
CA GLY A 508 -30.78 -27.88 2.91
C GLY A 508 -29.41 -28.46 3.25
N LYS A 509 -28.63 -28.84 2.23
CA LYS A 509 -27.27 -29.34 2.38
C LYS A 509 -26.20 -28.26 2.08
N CYS A 510 -26.64 -27.04 1.75
CA CYS A 510 -25.75 -25.90 1.48
C CYS A 510 -25.69 -24.98 2.70
N SER A 511 -24.60 -24.22 2.85
CA SER A 511 -24.48 -23.15 3.81
C SER A 511 -24.33 -21.81 3.08
N LEU A 512 -25.19 -20.87 3.37
CA LEU A 512 -25.14 -19.49 2.84
C LEU A 512 -24.62 -18.55 3.93
N GLU A 513 -23.55 -17.82 3.61
CA GLU A 513 -23.03 -16.73 4.41
C GLU A 513 -23.15 -15.43 3.62
N ALA A 514 -23.71 -14.39 4.23
CA ALA A 514 -23.85 -13.07 3.63
C ALA A 514 -23.39 -12.00 4.60
N ILE A 515 -22.64 -11.04 4.11
CA ILE A 515 -22.20 -9.86 4.86
C ILE A 515 -22.72 -8.65 4.09
N MET A 516 -23.42 -7.76 4.80
CA MET A 516 -23.92 -6.50 4.26
C MET A 516 -23.56 -5.38 5.22
N GLY A 517 -22.98 -4.31 4.71
CA GLY A 517 -22.55 -3.21 5.55
C GLY A 517 -22.72 -1.87 4.86
N LEU A 518 -22.78 -0.84 5.70
CA LEU A 518 -22.89 0.55 5.31
C LEU A 518 -21.94 1.38 6.15
N ARG A 519 -21.13 2.20 5.48
CA ARG A 519 -20.24 3.17 6.12
C ARG A 519 -20.55 4.57 5.63
N LEU A 520 -20.68 5.50 6.57
CA LEU A 520 -20.83 6.94 6.34
C LEU A 520 -19.54 7.62 6.79
N GLU A 521 -18.94 8.42 5.91
CA GLU A 521 -17.70 9.13 6.18
C GLU A 521 -17.78 10.59 5.77
N THR A 522 -17.12 11.45 6.53
CA THR A 522 -16.97 12.88 6.19
C THR A 522 -15.65 13.42 6.76
N ILE A 523 -15.16 14.52 6.17
CA ILE A 523 -14.02 15.27 6.71
C ILE A 523 -14.45 16.69 7.12
N SER A 524 -13.75 17.24 8.10
CA SER A 524 -13.92 18.63 8.55
C SER A 524 -12.58 19.26 8.83
N GLY A 525 -12.55 20.61 8.91
CA GLY A 525 -11.30 21.37 9.11
C GLY A 525 -10.74 22.00 7.84
N ALA A 526 -11.22 21.62 6.65
CA ALA A 526 -10.77 22.24 5.40
C ALA A 526 -11.24 23.71 5.26
N GLY A 527 -12.35 24.07 5.91
CA GLY A 527 -12.98 25.37 5.82
C GLY A 527 -14.14 25.39 4.83
N GLU A 528 -15.02 26.39 4.98
CA GLU A 528 -16.29 26.50 4.24
C GLU A 528 -16.12 26.64 2.72
N LYS A 529 -14.98 27.13 2.26
CA LYS A 529 -14.69 27.30 0.84
C LYS A 529 -14.52 25.97 0.08
N TYR A 530 -14.31 24.84 0.78
CA TYR A 530 -14.10 23.54 0.15
C TYR A 530 -15.38 22.73 0.11
N ASP A 531 -15.79 22.30 -1.07
CA ASP A 531 -16.98 21.47 -1.30
C ASP A 531 -17.00 20.15 -0.53
N ILE A 532 -15.81 19.64 -0.20
CA ILE A 532 -15.65 18.37 0.50
C ILE A 532 -15.87 18.49 2.01
N ASN A 533 -15.75 19.72 2.56
CA ASN A 533 -15.88 19.93 4.00
C ASN A 533 -17.28 19.60 4.50
N LEU A 534 -17.37 18.66 5.46
CA LEU A 534 -18.62 18.12 6.03
C LEU A 534 -19.54 17.43 5.00
N LYS A 535 -19.06 17.14 3.80
CA LYS A 535 -19.83 16.39 2.79
C LYS A 535 -19.84 14.90 3.14
N PRO A 536 -21.02 14.28 3.28
CA PRO A 536 -21.10 12.86 3.60
C PRO A 536 -20.85 11.99 2.36
N TYR A 537 -20.07 10.92 2.54
CA TYR A 537 -19.85 9.85 1.57
C TYR A 537 -20.38 8.55 2.13
N LEU A 538 -21.14 7.82 1.33
CA LEU A 538 -21.79 6.59 1.70
C LEU A 538 -21.19 5.42 0.93
N ASP A 539 -20.68 4.42 1.63
CA ASP A 539 -20.04 3.24 1.11
C ASP A 539 -20.82 1.95 1.47
N PRO A 540 -21.83 1.58 0.67
CA PRO A 540 -22.46 0.27 0.81
C PRO A 540 -21.52 -0.83 0.32
N ARG A 541 -21.46 -1.95 1.04
CA ARG A 541 -20.68 -3.14 0.70
C ARG A 541 -21.49 -4.38 0.99
N ALA A 542 -21.45 -5.36 0.09
CA ALA A 542 -22.15 -6.63 0.25
C ALA A 542 -21.29 -7.77 -0.31
N THR A 543 -21.19 -8.86 0.43
CA THR A 543 -20.52 -10.09 -0.01
C THR A 543 -21.37 -11.29 0.36
N VAL A 544 -21.33 -12.33 -0.45
CA VAL A 544 -22.07 -13.57 -0.24
C VAL A 544 -21.18 -14.77 -0.56
N ARG A 545 -21.30 -15.82 0.24
CA ARG A 545 -20.67 -17.12 -0.01
C ARG A 545 -21.69 -18.25 0.10
N LEU A 546 -21.70 -19.12 -0.89
CA LEU A 546 -22.46 -20.34 -0.94
C LEU A 546 -21.51 -21.53 -0.85
N ASN A 547 -21.51 -22.22 0.28
CA ASN A 547 -20.82 -23.50 0.42
C ASN A 547 -21.75 -24.59 -0.08
N LEU A 548 -21.30 -25.34 -1.09
CA LEU A 548 -22.04 -26.44 -1.69
C LEU A 548 -21.95 -27.69 -0.81
N PRO A 549 -22.84 -28.66 -1.01
CA PRO A 549 -22.78 -29.93 -0.27
C PRO A 549 -21.45 -30.63 -0.53
N ASP A 550 -20.91 -31.24 0.52
CA ASP A 550 -19.70 -32.05 0.37
C ASP A 550 -19.95 -33.23 -0.59
N ALA A 551 -19.11 -33.35 -1.59
CA ALA A 551 -19.12 -34.47 -2.52
C ALA A 551 -18.05 -35.51 -2.16
N MET A 552 -18.39 -36.76 -2.22
CA MET A 552 -17.39 -37.84 -2.10
C MET A 552 -16.84 -38.14 -3.49
N ILE A 553 -15.53 -38.07 -3.64
CA ILE A 553 -14.81 -38.41 -4.88
C ILE A 553 -14.17 -39.78 -4.70
N GLY A 554 -13.90 -40.49 -5.80
CA GLY A 554 -13.31 -41.80 -5.82
C GLY A 554 -12.16 -42.00 -4.82
N GLY A 555 -12.18 -43.11 -4.07
CA GLY A 555 -11.21 -43.40 -2.99
C GLY A 555 -11.60 -42.87 -1.61
N GLY A 556 -12.82 -42.33 -1.43
CA GLY A 556 -13.30 -41.86 -0.11
C GLY A 556 -12.86 -40.44 0.26
N TYR A 557 -12.38 -39.64 -0.70
CA TYR A 557 -11.97 -38.27 -0.48
C TYR A 557 -13.16 -37.30 -0.47
N ARG A 558 -13.19 -36.42 0.48
CA ARG A 558 -14.24 -35.42 0.64
C ARG A 558 -13.84 -34.12 -0.08
N LEU A 559 -14.64 -33.71 -1.07
CA LEU A 559 -14.52 -32.44 -1.76
C LEU A 559 -15.48 -31.42 -1.13
N LYS A 560 -14.92 -30.34 -0.60
CA LYS A 560 -15.65 -29.12 -0.22
C LYS A 560 -15.51 -28.12 -1.34
N SER A 561 -16.60 -27.46 -1.71
CA SER A 561 -16.61 -26.42 -2.73
C SER A 561 -17.43 -25.22 -2.27
N GLY A 562 -16.95 -24.04 -2.58
CA GLY A 562 -17.59 -22.77 -2.26
C GLY A 562 -17.57 -21.81 -3.45
N LEU A 563 -18.63 -21.03 -3.58
CA LEU A 563 -18.73 -19.93 -4.52
C LEU A 563 -18.92 -18.64 -3.72
N TYR A 564 -18.28 -17.56 -4.13
CA TYR A 564 -18.49 -16.27 -3.48
C TYR A 564 -18.59 -15.14 -4.51
N ALA A 565 -19.28 -14.07 -4.11
CA ALA A 565 -19.38 -12.85 -4.87
C ALA A 565 -19.44 -11.65 -3.92
N GLY A 566 -18.94 -10.50 -4.37
CA GLY A 566 -18.96 -9.29 -3.59
C GLY A 566 -19.04 -8.05 -4.48
N ILE A 567 -19.65 -6.99 -3.94
CA ILE A 567 -19.71 -5.66 -4.55
C ILE A 567 -19.66 -4.59 -3.46
N GLY A 568 -18.97 -3.47 -3.72
CA GLY A 568 -18.96 -2.37 -2.76
C GLY A 568 -18.28 -1.11 -3.27
N TYR A 569 -18.72 0.01 -2.70
CA TYR A 569 -18.04 1.29 -2.85
C TYR A 569 -16.98 1.47 -1.77
N HIS A 570 -15.87 2.12 -2.17
CA HIS A 570 -14.75 2.44 -1.31
C HIS A 570 -14.31 3.87 -1.58
N THR A 571 -14.11 4.64 -0.52
CA THR A 571 -13.79 6.06 -0.58
C THR A 571 -12.40 6.33 0.03
N LYS A 572 -11.60 7.21 -0.61
CA LYS A 572 -10.34 7.78 -0.07
C LYS A 572 -10.42 9.29 -0.11
N PHE A 573 -10.15 9.93 1.03
CA PHE A 573 -10.09 11.39 1.10
C PHE A 573 -8.76 11.93 0.58
N PRO A 574 -8.73 13.18 0.07
CA PRO A 574 -7.48 13.80 -0.34
C PRO A 574 -6.58 14.08 0.87
N THR A 575 -5.27 13.98 0.66
CA THR A 575 -4.26 14.30 1.67
C THR A 575 -4.22 15.80 1.97
N MET A 576 -3.58 16.19 3.07
CA MET A 576 -3.42 17.61 3.41
C MET A 576 -2.67 18.39 2.34
N ASP A 577 -1.70 17.79 1.66
CA ASP A 577 -0.97 18.43 0.57
C ASP A 577 -1.87 18.72 -0.64
N MET A 578 -2.80 17.84 -0.95
CA MET A 578 -3.77 18.04 -2.04
C MET A 578 -4.79 19.13 -1.74
N LEU A 579 -5.19 19.26 -0.48
CA LEU A 579 -6.15 20.28 -0.04
C LEU A 579 -5.49 21.66 0.15
N PHE A 580 -4.25 21.68 0.63
CA PHE A 580 -3.51 22.88 0.96
C PHE A 580 -2.17 22.94 0.21
N PRO A 581 -2.18 22.96 -1.12
CA PRO A 581 -0.96 23.01 -1.89
C PRO A 581 -0.17 24.29 -1.63
N GLU A 582 1.11 24.27 -1.98
CA GLU A 582 2.00 25.42 -1.83
C GLU A 582 1.67 26.51 -2.87
N PRO A 583 1.54 27.80 -2.47
CA PRO A 583 1.39 28.88 -3.43
C PRO A 583 2.62 28.97 -4.34
N LEU A 584 2.40 29.23 -5.62
CA LEU A 584 3.45 29.37 -6.61
C LEU A 584 3.70 30.84 -6.91
N TYR A 585 4.96 31.21 -7.00
CA TYR A 585 5.39 32.58 -7.36
C TYR A 585 6.06 32.53 -8.72
N GLY A 586 5.63 33.42 -9.60
CA GLY A 586 6.29 33.65 -10.88
C GLY A 586 6.74 35.07 -11.01
N SER A 587 7.64 35.34 -11.93
CA SER A 587 8.07 36.72 -12.26
C SER A 587 8.23 36.88 -13.76
N LEU A 588 7.84 38.04 -14.23
CA LEU A 588 8.03 38.50 -15.63
C LEU A 588 8.94 39.72 -15.63
N THR A 589 10.02 39.67 -16.40
CA THR A 589 10.92 40.80 -16.54
C THR A 589 10.24 41.93 -17.31
N GLN A 590 10.12 43.10 -16.68
CA GLN A 590 9.52 44.30 -17.28
C GLN A 590 10.57 45.23 -17.85
N LEU A 591 11.67 45.43 -17.11
CA LEU A 591 12.85 46.17 -17.57
C LEU A 591 14.08 45.29 -17.40
N ASN A 592 14.94 45.22 -18.43
CA ASN A 592 16.26 44.62 -18.34
C ASN A 592 17.27 45.61 -18.95
N TYR A 593 17.76 46.51 -18.09
CA TYR A 593 18.79 47.48 -18.47
C TYR A 593 20.10 47.05 -17.81
N TRP A 594 21.03 46.58 -18.64
CA TRP A 594 22.28 45.92 -18.17
C TRP A 594 23.51 46.50 -18.86
N PRO A 595 23.85 47.76 -18.64
CA PRO A 595 25.04 48.38 -19.18
C PRO A 595 26.30 47.85 -18.50
N THR A 596 27.47 48.21 -19.03
CA THR A 596 28.78 47.89 -18.47
C THR A 596 28.94 48.44 -17.06
N GLU A 597 28.48 49.67 -16.86
CA GLU A 597 28.52 50.38 -15.58
C GLU A 597 27.52 49.76 -14.60
N GLU A 598 28.05 49.18 -13.53
CA GLU A 598 27.22 48.44 -12.56
C GLU A 598 26.22 49.33 -11.81
N ASN A 599 26.63 50.56 -11.52
CA ASN A 599 25.78 51.53 -10.83
C ASN A 599 24.56 52.04 -11.63
N LEU A 600 24.53 51.79 -12.95
CA LEU A 600 23.39 52.13 -13.82
C LEU A 600 22.46 50.91 -14.10
N ARG A 601 22.84 49.72 -13.67
CA ARG A 601 22.06 48.49 -13.93
C ARG A 601 20.76 48.50 -13.17
N ARG A 602 19.67 48.15 -13.87
CA ARG A 602 18.37 47.90 -13.26
C ARG A 602 17.65 46.77 -13.99
N VAL A 603 17.20 45.77 -13.25
CA VAL A 603 16.25 44.75 -13.73
C VAL A 603 15.00 44.88 -12.87
N ASN A 604 13.87 45.18 -13.48
CA ASN A 604 12.59 45.24 -12.78
C ASN A 604 11.71 44.05 -13.24
N MET A 605 11.00 43.49 -12.31
CA MET A 605 10.17 42.27 -12.51
C MET A 605 8.78 42.49 -11.92
N LEU A 606 7.75 42.03 -12.62
CA LEU A 606 6.43 41.84 -12.07
C LEU A 606 6.41 40.51 -11.35
N VAL A 607 6.17 40.50 -10.05
CA VAL A 607 5.97 39.29 -9.25
C VAL A 607 4.47 39.00 -9.17
N TYR A 608 4.07 37.81 -9.51
CA TYR A 608 2.70 37.34 -9.38
C TYR A 608 2.65 36.05 -8.57
N ARG A 609 1.50 35.80 -7.91
CA ARG A 609 1.25 34.62 -7.10
C ARG A 609 0.08 33.85 -7.67
N ILE A 610 0.24 32.53 -7.76
CA ILE A 610 -0.80 31.57 -8.14
C ILE A 610 -1.15 30.75 -6.91
N ASP A 611 -2.43 30.65 -6.58
CA ASP A 611 -2.95 29.72 -5.60
C ASP A 611 -3.46 28.48 -6.33
N PRO A 612 -2.77 27.32 -6.27
CA PRO A 612 -3.17 26.12 -6.96
C PRO A 612 -4.23 25.31 -6.19
N THR A 613 -4.87 25.91 -5.19
CA THR A 613 -5.92 25.26 -4.40
C THR A 613 -7.14 24.94 -5.26
N ASN A 614 -7.57 23.68 -5.24
CA ASN A 614 -8.83 23.25 -5.84
C ASN A 614 -9.90 23.09 -4.76
N THR A 615 -10.82 24.05 -4.67
CA THR A 615 -11.91 24.02 -3.69
C THR A 615 -13.02 23.04 -4.02
N GLU A 616 -13.11 22.56 -5.28
CA GLU A 616 -14.09 21.59 -5.78
C GLU A 616 -13.58 20.15 -5.68
N LEU A 617 -12.41 19.94 -5.08
CA LEU A 617 -11.83 18.60 -4.92
C LEU A 617 -12.75 17.70 -4.11
N LYS A 618 -13.00 16.49 -4.63
CA LYS A 618 -13.87 15.46 -4.04
C LYS A 618 -13.04 14.27 -3.58
N ALA A 619 -13.63 13.44 -2.71
CA ALA A 619 -13.01 12.16 -2.39
C ALA A 619 -12.95 11.23 -3.62
N ALA A 620 -11.87 10.47 -3.72
CA ALA A 620 -11.74 9.42 -4.72
C ALA A 620 -12.66 8.24 -4.35
N ARG A 621 -13.43 7.74 -5.33
CA ARG A 621 -14.35 6.62 -5.13
C ARG A 621 -14.08 5.50 -6.10
N ASN A 622 -14.06 4.28 -5.60
CA ASN A 622 -13.84 3.05 -6.36
C ASN A 622 -15.01 2.09 -6.18
N LEU A 623 -15.63 1.67 -7.27
CA LEU A 623 -16.60 0.58 -7.27
C LEU A 623 -15.85 -0.72 -7.55
N LYS A 624 -15.91 -1.65 -6.60
CA LYS A 624 -15.27 -2.97 -6.73
C LYS A 624 -16.34 -4.05 -6.78
N TRP A 625 -16.14 -5.07 -7.61
CA TRP A 625 -16.89 -6.30 -7.55
C TRP A 625 -16.01 -7.50 -7.90
N GLU A 626 -16.35 -8.64 -7.36
CA GLU A 626 -15.62 -9.89 -7.60
C GLU A 626 -16.52 -11.11 -7.52
N VAL A 627 -16.11 -12.16 -8.21
CA VAL A 627 -16.70 -13.50 -8.11
C VAL A 627 -15.59 -14.53 -8.03
N GLY A 628 -15.75 -15.55 -7.22
CA GLY A 628 -14.72 -16.57 -7.06
C GLY A 628 -15.26 -17.94 -6.67
N ALA A 629 -14.41 -18.92 -6.76
CA ALA A 629 -14.66 -20.31 -6.40
C ALA A 629 -13.48 -20.93 -5.68
N ASP A 630 -13.79 -21.80 -4.71
CA ASP A 630 -12.80 -22.55 -3.94
C ASP A 630 -13.13 -24.04 -3.99
N LEU A 631 -12.08 -24.85 -4.03
CA LEU A 631 -12.14 -26.31 -3.95
C LEU A 631 -11.13 -26.80 -2.90
N LEU A 632 -11.57 -27.57 -1.93
CA LEU A 632 -10.73 -28.20 -0.93
C LEU A 632 -10.95 -29.73 -0.96
N CYS A 633 -9.88 -30.49 -1.07
CA CYS A 633 -9.95 -31.94 -1.10
C CYS A 633 -8.71 -32.54 -0.42
N ASP A 634 -8.88 -33.20 0.72
CA ASP A 634 -7.81 -33.98 1.40
C ASP A 634 -6.48 -33.22 1.55
N GLY A 635 -6.54 -31.94 1.96
CA GLY A 635 -5.35 -31.10 2.12
C GLY A 635 -4.82 -30.46 0.83
N TYR A 636 -5.49 -30.66 -0.30
CA TYR A 636 -5.31 -29.87 -1.51
C TYR A 636 -6.31 -28.73 -1.53
N SER A 637 -5.87 -27.55 -1.92
CA SER A 637 -6.72 -26.37 -2.05
C SER A 637 -6.48 -25.71 -3.41
N PHE A 638 -7.56 -25.33 -4.07
CA PHE A 638 -7.54 -24.52 -5.29
C PHE A 638 -8.53 -23.38 -5.14
N SER A 639 -8.11 -22.17 -5.49
CA SER A 639 -9.01 -21.01 -5.58
C SER A 639 -8.79 -20.27 -6.88
N ILE A 640 -9.87 -19.68 -7.38
CA ILE A 640 -9.85 -18.81 -8.57
C ILE A 640 -10.87 -17.69 -8.35
N ASN A 641 -10.49 -16.47 -8.72
CA ASN A 641 -11.42 -15.35 -8.72
C ASN A 641 -11.24 -14.46 -9.95
N TYR A 642 -12.31 -13.80 -10.33
CA TYR A 642 -12.33 -12.69 -11.26
C TYR A 642 -12.78 -11.43 -10.52
N PHE A 643 -12.14 -10.31 -10.79
CA PHE A 643 -12.50 -9.02 -10.19
C PHE A 643 -12.50 -7.89 -11.22
N GLN A 644 -13.25 -6.84 -10.89
CA GLN A 644 -13.18 -5.54 -11.57
C GLN A 644 -13.31 -4.41 -10.58
N GLU A 645 -12.51 -3.37 -10.79
CA GLU A 645 -12.48 -2.14 -10.00
C GLU A 645 -12.55 -0.95 -10.96
N ASP A 646 -13.47 -0.01 -10.75
CA ASP A 646 -13.64 1.21 -11.54
C ASP A 646 -13.60 2.43 -10.62
N MET A 647 -12.46 3.11 -10.62
CA MET A 647 -12.26 4.36 -9.90
C MET A 647 -12.35 5.51 -10.91
N THR A 648 -13.42 6.31 -10.81
CA THR A 648 -13.73 7.38 -11.77
C THR A 648 -13.29 8.77 -11.30
N SER A 649 -12.88 8.94 -10.05
CA SER A 649 -12.57 10.22 -9.40
C SER A 649 -11.26 10.19 -8.64
N GLY A 650 -10.28 9.43 -9.13
CA GLY A 650 -8.93 9.38 -8.55
C GLY A 650 -8.22 10.73 -8.61
N PHE A 651 -7.24 10.92 -7.73
CA PHE A 651 -6.45 12.14 -7.69
C PHE A 651 -5.42 12.17 -8.81
N ARG A 652 -5.26 13.35 -9.42
CA ARG A 652 -4.30 13.61 -10.49
C ARG A 652 -3.88 15.05 -10.46
N TYR A 653 -2.62 15.32 -10.79
CA TYR A 653 -2.16 16.66 -11.10
C TYR A 653 -2.48 16.99 -12.56
N ALA A 654 -3.14 18.14 -12.77
CA ALA A 654 -3.44 18.64 -14.11
C ALA A 654 -2.82 20.03 -14.30
N SER A 655 -2.40 20.32 -15.52
CA SER A 655 -1.90 21.64 -15.87
C SER A 655 -3.05 22.58 -16.22
N GLN A 656 -2.97 23.82 -15.78
CA GLN A 656 -3.86 24.90 -16.14
C GLN A 656 -3.06 26.12 -16.55
N TYR A 657 -3.67 27.04 -17.29
CA TYR A 657 -3.02 28.25 -17.79
C TYR A 657 -3.75 29.49 -17.29
N ILE A 658 -2.96 30.48 -16.91
CA ILE A 658 -3.44 31.81 -16.59
C ILE A 658 -2.74 32.84 -17.50
N SER A 659 -3.43 33.96 -17.74
CA SER A 659 -2.91 35.11 -18.45
C SER A 659 -2.37 36.12 -17.45
N VAL A 660 -1.12 36.53 -17.62
CA VAL A 660 -0.47 37.55 -16.77
C VAL A 660 -0.10 38.71 -17.64
N GLU A 661 -0.68 39.88 -17.36
CA GLU A 661 -0.33 41.12 -18.02
C GLU A 661 0.87 41.79 -17.31
N SER A 662 1.84 42.25 -18.06
CA SER A 662 3.04 42.91 -17.57
C SER A 662 3.43 44.08 -18.47
N LYS A 663 4.09 45.07 -17.90
CA LYS A 663 4.70 46.18 -18.65
C LYS A 663 5.98 45.71 -19.31
N ARG A 664 6.24 46.22 -20.51
CA ARG A 664 7.50 46.00 -21.20
C ARG A 664 8.07 47.35 -21.49
N TYR A 665 9.04 47.80 -20.69
CA TYR A 665 9.69 49.11 -20.83
C TYR A 665 10.62 49.13 -22.03
N ASP A 666 10.61 50.24 -22.74
CA ASP A 666 11.46 50.44 -23.90
C ASP A 666 12.86 50.90 -23.46
N THR A 667 13.81 49.97 -23.51
CA THR A 667 15.22 50.26 -23.16
C THR A 667 15.93 51.13 -24.19
N SER A 668 15.42 51.26 -25.43
CA SER A 668 16.01 52.11 -26.49
C SER A 668 15.82 53.61 -26.22
N SER A 669 14.83 53.96 -25.37
CA SER A 669 14.56 55.33 -24.97
C SER A 669 15.55 55.87 -23.91
N ILE A 670 16.43 55.01 -23.37
CA ILE A 670 17.35 55.35 -22.28
C ILE A 670 18.60 56.04 -22.86
N ASP A 671 18.76 57.34 -22.59
CA ASP A 671 20.02 58.05 -22.87
C ASP A 671 20.98 57.88 -21.68
N LYS A 672 21.99 57.04 -21.88
CA LYS A 672 23.00 56.73 -20.85
C LYS A 672 23.74 57.99 -20.38
N SER A 673 23.93 58.98 -21.24
CA SER A 673 24.67 60.19 -20.91
C SER A 673 23.99 61.11 -19.86
N THR A 674 22.68 60.91 -19.68
CA THR A 674 21.86 61.66 -18.72
C THR A 674 21.70 60.98 -17.37
N LEU A 675 22.14 59.70 -17.25
CA LEU A 675 21.93 58.92 -16.04
C LEU A 675 22.99 59.18 -14.98
N SER A 676 22.56 59.54 -13.76
CA SER A 676 23.40 59.61 -12.56
C SER A 676 23.26 58.34 -11.67
N GLY A 677 22.34 57.42 -12.03
CA GLY A 677 22.03 56.17 -11.35
C GLY A 677 21.14 55.29 -12.22
N PRO A 678 20.52 54.22 -11.66
CA PRO A 678 19.64 53.37 -12.42
C PRO A 678 18.45 54.14 -13.01
N PRO A 679 17.96 53.82 -14.27
CA PRO A 679 16.86 54.55 -14.89
C PRO A 679 15.58 54.42 -14.03
N GLN A 680 14.83 55.54 -13.91
CA GLN A 680 13.57 55.59 -13.20
C GLN A 680 12.47 55.03 -14.11
N LEU A 681 11.62 54.13 -13.57
CA LEU A 681 10.55 53.48 -14.35
C LEU A 681 9.49 54.50 -14.83
N SER A 682 9.26 55.54 -14.02
CA SER A 682 8.33 56.61 -14.34
C SER A 682 8.68 57.39 -15.61
N ASP A 683 9.96 57.39 -15.98
CA ASP A 683 10.49 58.18 -17.09
C ASP A 683 10.57 57.39 -18.40
N LEU A 684 10.23 56.08 -18.35
CA LEU A 684 10.34 55.17 -19.47
C LEU A 684 8.98 54.90 -20.11
N PRO A 685 8.88 54.98 -21.43
CA PRO A 685 7.72 54.47 -22.12
C PRO A 685 7.63 52.96 -22.03
N TYR A 686 6.41 52.44 -21.96
CA TYR A 686 6.17 50.99 -21.94
C TYR A 686 4.99 50.57 -22.81
N SER A 687 5.00 49.37 -23.25
CA SER A 687 3.85 48.65 -23.83
C SER A 687 3.35 47.59 -22.85
N LEU A 688 2.06 47.27 -22.92
CA LEU A 688 1.51 46.12 -22.20
C LEU A 688 1.71 44.85 -23.02
N ASP A 689 2.21 43.80 -22.42
CA ASP A 689 2.32 42.47 -23.02
C ASP A 689 1.68 41.43 -22.08
N THR A 690 1.11 40.42 -22.66
CA THR A 690 0.40 39.38 -21.95
C THR A 690 1.07 38.04 -22.19
N THR A 691 1.32 37.29 -21.13
CA THR A 691 1.99 35.98 -21.17
C THR A 691 1.10 34.90 -20.56
N LEU A 692 0.89 33.82 -21.30
CA LEU A 692 0.25 32.62 -20.79
C LEU A 692 1.26 31.79 -19.99
N THR A 693 1.01 31.59 -18.71
CA THR A 693 1.82 30.75 -17.81
C THR A 693 1.02 29.60 -17.33
N SER A 694 1.70 28.44 -17.14
CA SER A 694 1.08 27.21 -16.66
C SER A 694 1.38 27.00 -15.20
N TYR A 695 0.47 26.32 -14.51
CA TYR A 695 0.68 25.77 -13.18
C TYR A 695 -0.02 24.42 -13.05
N SER A 696 0.44 23.60 -12.12
CA SER A 696 -0.19 22.32 -11.77
C SER A 696 -1.07 22.47 -10.53
N PHE A 697 -2.19 21.76 -10.51
CA PHE A 697 -3.09 21.69 -9.37
C PHE A 697 -3.73 20.29 -9.28
N THR A 698 -4.18 19.91 -8.09
CA THR A 698 -4.79 18.59 -7.88
C THR A 698 -6.24 18.59 -8.36
N THR A 699 -6.59 17.55 -9.11
CA THR A 699 -7.97 17.31 -9.60
C THR A 699 -8.42 15.89 -9.32
N ASN A 700 -9.71 15.61 -9.50
CA ASN A 700 -10.27 14.26 -9.56
C ASN A 700 -10.22 13.67 -10.99
N GLY A 701 -9.24 14.07 -11.77
CA GLY A 701 -9.11 13.73 -13.19
C GLY A 701 -8.55 12.34 -13.49
N SER A 702 -8.22 11.52 -12.49
CA SER A 702 -7.71 10.17 -12.72
C SER A 702 -8.85 9.14 -12.75
N ARG A 703 -8.99 8.46 -13.87
CA ARG A 703 -9.83 7.27 -13.98
C ARG A 703 -8.95 6.03 -14.10
N THR A 704 -9.18 5.03 -13.26
CA THR A 704 -8.46 3.77 -13.27
C THR A 704 -9.44 2.61 -13.33
N LEU A 705 -9.37 1.81 -14.39
CA LEU A 705 -10.12 0.57 -14.54
C LEU A 705 -9.17 -0.60 -14.38
N LYS A 706 -9.37 -1.44 -13.37
CA LYS A 706 -8.62 -2.66 -13.14
C LYS A 706 -9.53 -3.87 -13.30
N LYS A 707 -9.04 -4.93 -13.92
CA LYS A 707 -9.70 -6.24 -13.98
C LYS A 707 -8.67 -7.35 -14.06
N GLY A 708 -9.03 -8.52 -13.58
CA GLY A 708 -8.10 -9.63 -13.62
C GLY A 708 -8.68 -10.95 -13.12
N VAL A 709 -7.88 -11.97 -13.34
CA VAL A 709 -8.11 -13.33 -12.80
C VAL A 709 -6.93 -13.67 -11.90
N GLU A 710 -7.23 -14.07 -10.67
CA GLU A 710 -6.25 -14.58 -9.72
C GLU A 710 -6.53 -16.07 -9.48
N PHE A 711 -5.48 -16.87 -9.33
CA PHE A 711 -5.61 -18.28 -8.96
C PHE A 711 -4.52 -18.68 -7.98
N SER A 712 -4.84 -19.66 -7.13
CA SER A 712 -3.87 -20.29 -6.24
C SER A 712 -4.16 -21.78 -6.08
N PHE A 713 -3.10 -22.55 -5.90
CA PHE A 713 -3.15 -23.99 -5.66
C PHE A 713 -2.15 -24.35 -4.56
N TYR A 714 -2.57 -25.18 -3.61
CA TYR A 714 -1.73 -25.72 -2.54
C TYR A 714 -1.91 -27.23 -2.46
N SER A 715 -0.80 -27.96 -2.40
CA SER A 715 -0.83 -29.40 -2.15
C SER A 715 -0.66 -29.71 -0.66
N LYS A 716 -1.19 -30.83 -0.20
CA LYS A 716 -0.66 -31.42 1.02
C LYS A 716 0.79 -31.87 0.80
N ARG A 717 1.55 -32.09 1.89
CA ARG A 717 2.88 -32.67 1.79
C ARG A 717 2.79 -34.13 1.27
N ILE A 718 3.46 -34.40 0.16
CA ILE A 718 3.59 -35.72 -0.44
C ILE A 718 4.64 -36.48 0.39
N LYS A 719 4.21 -37.39 1.24
CA LYS A 719 5.08 -38.09 2.21
C LYS A 719 6.25 -38.82 1.57
N SER A 720 6.07 -39.40 0.39
CA SER A 720 7.13 -40.17 -0.32
C SER A 720 8.28 -39.28 -0.79
N LEU A 721 7.99 -37.97 -1.04
CA LEU A 721 8.96 -36.98 -1.50
C LEU A 721 9.34 -35.98 -0.40
N ASN A 722 8.65 -36.00 0.74
CA ASN A 722 8.71 -34.97 1.76
C ASN A 722 8.53 -33.54 1.19
N THR A 723 7.75 -33.40 0.11
CA THR A 723 7.65 -32.20 -0.72
C THR A 723 6.23 -31.66 -0.71
N LYS A 724 6.10 -30.35 -0.65
CA LYS A 724 4.88 -29.57 -0.82
C LYS A 724 5.01 -28.71 -2.08
N PHE A 725 3.93 -28.63 -2.85
CA PHE A 725 3.82 -27.75 -4.01
C PHE A 725 2.81 -26.66 -3.74
N SER A 726 3.15 -25.43 -4.11
CA SER A 726 2.20 -24.33 -4.15
C SER A 726 2.40 -23.54 -5.43
N ALA A 727 1.31 -23.18 -6.08
CA ALA A 727 1.33 -22.36 -7.27
C ALA A 727 0.33 -21.22 -7.10
N ASN A 728 0.71 -20.04 -7.51
CA ASN A 728 -0.19 -18.92 -7.61
C ASN A 728 0.08 -18.13 -8.89
N GLY A 729 -0.87 -17.33 -9.30
CA GLY A 729 -0.66 -16.46 -10.45
C GLY A 729 -1.84 -15.53 -10.66
N ALA A 730 -1.61 -14.53 -11.50
CA ALA A 730 -2.64 -13.60 -11.88
C ALA A 730 -2.43 -13.05 -13.28
N TRP A 731 -3.55 -12.86 -13.97
CA TRP A 731 -3.64 -11.98 -15.12
C TRP A 731 -4.27 -10.67 -14.67
N PHE A 732 -3.57 -9.56 -14.88
CA PHE A 732 -4.06 -8.23 -14.58
C PHE A 732 -4.10 -7.38 -15.84
N ARG A 733 -5.15 -6.56 -15.94
CA ARG A 733 -5.28 -5.50 -16.91
C ARG A 733 -5.63 -4.22 -16.18
N THR A 734 -4.87 -3.16 -16.44
CA THR A 734 -5.08 -1.83 -15.86
C THR A 734 -5.13 -0.80 -16.96
N GLU A 735 -6.18 0.00 -16.98
CA GLU A 735 -6.36 1.13 -17.87
C GLU A 735 -6.34 2.41 -17.04
N TYR A 736 -5.33 3.24 -17.26
CA TYR A 736 -5.23 4.56 -16.67
C TYR A 736 -5.66 5.58 -17.72
N MET A 737 -6.59 6.45 -17.35
CA MET A 737 -7.16 7.45 -18.24
C MET A 737 -7.28 8.78 -17.52
N ASN A 738 -7.26 9.86 -18.28
CA ASN A 738 -7.64 11.17 -17.80
C ASN A 738 -9.16 11.38 -17.99
N SER A 739 -9.84 11.91 -16.98
CA SER A 739 -11.27 12.24 -17.05
C SER A 739 -11.55 13.74 -17.08
N VAL A 740 -10.52 14.58 -17.27
CA VAL A 740 -10.60 16.02 -17.44
C VAL A 740 -9.90 16.43 -18.73
N PRO A 741 -10.25 17.58 -19.35
CA PRO A 741 -9.59 18.05 -20.55
C PRO A 741 -8.08 18.23 -20.34
N GLU A 742 -7.31 17.92 -21.40
CA GLU A 742 -5.87 18.10 -21.42
C GLU A 742 -5.50 19.41 -22.10
N TYR A 743 -4.58 20.15 -21.50
CA TYR A 743 -4.06 21.39 -22.06
C TYR A 743 -2.71 21.14 -22.72
N TYR A 744 -2.54 21.60 -23.93
CA TYR A 744 -1.28 21.49 -24.67
C TYR A 744 -0.89 22.80 -25.33
N LYS A 745 0.34 23.26 -25.04
CA LYS A 745 0.96 24.42 -25.67
C LYS A 745 2.16 23.95 -26.48
N PRO A 746 2.18 24.13 -27.79
CA PRO A 746 3.34 23.87 -28.63
C PRO A 746 4.58 24.66 -28.16
N SER A 747 5.73 23.98 -28.08
CA SER A 747 7.01 24.59 -27.74
C SER A 747 7.64 25.28 -28.96
N VAL A 748 6.92 26.26 -29.56
CA VAL A 748 7.32 26.98 -30.77
C VAL A 748 7.49 28.47 -30.42
N ILE A 749 8.47 29.11 -31.04
CA ILE A 749 8.67 30.54 -31.01
C ILE A 749 8.11 31.12 -32.30
N MET A 750 7.19 32.07 -32.21
CA MET A 750 6.62 32.82 -33.32
C MET A 750 6.99 34.29 -33.18
N ASP A 751 7.57 34.89 -34.21
CA ASP A 751 7.99 36.29 -34.22
C ASP A 751 8.83 36.70 -33.01
N GLY A 752 9.74 35.80 -32.59
CA GLY A 752 10.62 36.00 -31.44
C GLY A 752 9.93 35.93 -30.08
N LYS A 753 8.66 35.49 -30.04
CA LYS A 753 7.87 35.33 -28.79
C LYS A 753 7.41 33.89 -28.60
N PRO A 754 7.18 33.43 -27.37
CA PRO A 754 6.56 32.13 -27.11
C PRO A 754 5.18 32.01 -27.78
N TYR A 755 4.86 30.81 -28.26
CA TYR A 755 3.59 30.51 -28.92
C TYR A 755 2.38 31.05 -28.08
N PRO A 756 1.41 31.77 -28.74
CA PRO A 756 0.41 32.57 -28.04
C PRO A 756 -0.85 31.79 -27.63
N TYR A 757 -1.03 30.55 -28.08
CA TYR A 757 -2.25 29.79 -27.83
C TYR A 757 -1.99 28.52 -27.04
N VAL A 758 -3.02 28.02 -26.33
CA VAL A 758 -3.04 26.72 -25.66
C VAL A 758 -4.26 25.95 -26.13
N GLY A 759 -4.08 24.80 -26.73
CA GLY A 759 -5.16 23.91 -27.13
C GLY A 759 -5.74 23.14 -25.93
N ILE A 760 -7.06 22.99 -25.90
CA ILE A 760 -7.81 22.18 -24.95
C ILE A 760 -8.34 20.95 -25.71
N TYR A 761 -7.98 19.76 -25.26
CA TYR A 761 -8.28 18.51 -25.98
C TYR A 761 -9.21 17.64 -25.16
N GLU A 762 -10.01 16.84 -25.85
CA GLU A 762 -10.91 15.89 -25.22
C GLU A 762 -10.13 14.80 -24.45
N LEU A 763 -10.82 14.15 -23.55
CA LEU A 763 -10.37 13.19 -22.57
C LEU A 763 -9.80 11.90 -23.17
N ASN A 764 -8.55 11.84 -23.62
CA ASN A 764 -8.03 10.60 -24.23
C ASN A 764 -6.55 10.34 -23.96
N ASP A 765 -5.94 10.96 -22.97
CA ASP A 765 -4.63 10.51 -22.59
C ASP A 765 -4.78 9.29 -21.68
N GLY A 766 -3.95 8.33 -21.86
CA GLY A 766 -3.99 7.18 -21.00
C GLY A 766 -3.03 6.10 -21.43
N LYS A 767 -2.93 5.13 -20.57
CA LYS A 767 -2.10 3.95 -20.76
C LYS A 767 -2.89 2.70 -20.38
N TYR A 768 -2.78 1.71 -21.22
CA TYR A 768 -3.28 0.38 -21.03
C TYR A 768 -2.10 -0.53 -20.71
N TYR A 769 -2.21 -1.27 -19.63
CA TYR A 769 -1.23 -2.28 -19.24
C TYR A 769 -1.91 -3.62 -19.07
N ASP A 770 -1.23 -4.70 -19.44
CA ASP A 770 -1.60 -6.05 -19.02
C ASP A 770 -0.38 -6.90 -18.70
N SER A 771 -0.60 -7.92 -17.89
CA SER A 771 0.45 -8.88 -17.53
C SER A 771 -0.15 -10.19 -17.05
N LEU A 772 0.54 -11.28 -17.31
CA LEU A 772 0.28 -12.60 -16.72
C LEU A 772 1.55 -13.08 -16.05
N VAL A 773 1.45 -13.29 -14.74
CA VAL A 773 2.55 -13.78 -13.90
C VAL A 773 2.09 -15.00 -13.14
N SER A 774 2.95 -16.01 -13.02
CA SER A 774 2.70 -17.16 -12.17
C SER A 774 3.97 -17.58 -11.43
N ASN A 775 3.79 -18.12 -10.23
CA ASN A 775 4.84 -18.64 -9.36
C ASN A 775 4.53 -20.09 -9.01
N LEU A 776 5.54 -20.95 -9.05
CA LEU A 776 5.50 -22.30 -8.54
C LEU A 776 6.58 -22.44 -7.47
N MET A 777 6.18 -22.77 -6.26
CA MET A 777 7.08 -23.02 -5.14
C MET A 777 7.09 -24.52 -4.84
N ILE A 778 8.29 -25.09 -4.70
CA ILE A 778 8.55 -26.49 -4.38
C ILE A 778 9.35 -26.50 -3.08
N ASP A 779 8.78 -27.04 -2.04
CA ASP A 779 9.35 -27.05 -0.71
C ASP A 779 9.57 -28.49 -0.22
N THR A 780 10.83 -28.91 -0.16
CA THR A 780 11.25 -30.25 0.25
C THR A 780 11.94 -30.19 1.60
N GLN A 781 11.41 -30.92 2.57
CA GLN A 781 11.98 -31.00 3.92
C GLN A 781 12.54 -32.37 4.17
N ILE A 782 13.78 -32.45 4.65
CA ILE A 782 14.46 -33.68 5.05
C ILE A 782 14.65 -33.62 6.57
N PRO A 783 13.68 -34.09 7.36
CA PRO A 783 13.69 -33.95 8.83
C PRO A 783 14.92 -34.60 9.49
N GLU A 784 15.38 -35.73 8.98
CA GLU A 784 16.52 -36.47 9.52
C GLU A 784 17.83 -35.65 9.44
N LEU A 785 17.93 -34.81 8.40
CA LEU A 785 19.08 -33.96 8.21
C LEU A 785 18.82 -32.54 8.71
N GLY A 786 17.62 -32.21 9.13
CA GLY A 786 17.23 -30.83 9.46
C GLY A 786 17.43 -29.86 8.29
N LEU A 787 17.21 -30.33 7.05
CA LEU A 787 17.38 -29.55 5.84
C LEU A 787 16.04 -29.21 5.20
N ILE A 788 15.92 -27.98 4.71
CA ILE A 788 14.79 -27.50 3.91
C ILE A 788 15.35 -26.94 2.61
N PHE A 789 14.89 -27.48 1.49
CA PHE A 789 15.16 -26.99 0.14
C PHE A 789 13.89 -26.32 -0.39
N SER A 790 13.98 -25.05 -0.75
CA SER A 790 12.88 -24.32 -1.37
C SER A 790 13.32 -23.80 -2.71
N THR A 791 12.59 -24.18 -3.74
CA THR A 791 12.80 -23.71 -5.12
C THR A 791 11.58 -22.96 -5.56
N SER A 792 11.77 -21.75 -6.09
CA SER A 792 10.71 -20.93 -6.65
C SER A 792 10.96 -20.71 -8.14
N LEU A 793 9.99 -21.08 -8.98
CA LEU A 793 9.95 -20.75 -10.39
C LEU A 793 8.98 -19.59 -10.58
N GLN A 794 9.46 -18.49 -11.14
CA GLN A 794 8.67 -17.31 -11.41
C GLN A 794 8.61 -17.07 -12.91
N CYS A 795 7.40 -17.10 -13.47
CA CYS A 795 7.15 -16.98 -14.89
C CYS A 795 6.39 -15.67 -15.17
N LEU A 796 7.01 -14.77 -15.92
CA LEU A 796 6.33 -13.71 -16.63
C LEU A 796 5.94 -14.23 -18.01
N TRP A 797 4.68 -14.60 -18.21
CA TRP A 797 4.21 -15.13 -19.49
C TRP A 797 4.16 -14.04 -20.56
N PHE A 798 3.74 -12.88 -20.18
CA PHE A 798 3.82 -11.64 -20.93
C PHE A 798 3.57 -10.43 -20.02
N SER A 799 4.08 -9.30 -20.43
CA SER A 799 3.69 -7.99 -19.95
C SER A 799 3.60 -7.07 -21.14
N GLY A 800 2.65 -6.15 -21.14
CA GLY A 800 2.50 -5.25 -22.26
C GLY A 800 1.90 -3.93 -21.87
N TYR A 801 2.10 -2.93 -22.70
CA TYR A 801 1.45 -1.66 -22.56
C TYR A 801 1.10 -1.05 -23.93
N LYS A 802 0.13 -0.16 -23.90
CA LYS A 802 -0.28 0.64 -25.04
C LYS A 802 -0.59 2.05 -24.55
N THR A 803 -0.06 3.06 -25.21
CA THR A 803 -0.49 4.44 -25.02
C THR A 803 -1.79 4.64 -25.80
N MET A 804 -2.80 5.26 -25.16
CA MET A 804 -4.06 5.56 -25.84
C MET A 804 -3.90 6.84 -26.66
N PRO A 805 -4.43 6.89 -27.89
CA PRO A 805 -4.35 8.07 -28.71
C PRO A 805 -5.18 9.20 -28.12
N THR A 806 -4.63 10.41 -28.12
CA THR A 806 -5.35 11.63 -27.75
C THR A 806 -6.06 12.22 -28.97
N SER A 807 -6.97 13.16 -28.75
CA SER A 807 -7.62 13.85 -29.88
C SER A 807 -6.59 14.60 -30.73
N LYS A 808 -6.68 14.45 -32.05
CA LYS A 808 -5.84 15.17 -33.03
C LYS A 808 -6.11 16.68 -33.00
N TYR A 809 -7.38 17.04 -32.89
CA TYR A 809 -7.84 18.42 -32.90
C TYR A 809 -8.22 18.84 -31.49
N PRO A 810 -7.94 20.08 -31.07
CA PRO A 810 -8.50 20.62 -29.84
C PRO A 810 -10.02 20.82 -30.01
N ILE A 811 -10.76 20.79 -28.89
CA ILE A 811 -12.16 21.20 -28.85
C ILE A 811 -12.28 22.73 -28.78
N SER A 812 -11.30 23.35 -28.13
CA SER A 812 -11.21 24.81 -27.95
C SER A 812 -9.75 25.21 -27.70
N TYR A 813 -9.48 26.50 -27.71
CA TYR A 813 -8.15 27.02 -27.36
C TYR A 813 -8.24 28.29 -26.53
N ILE A 814 -7.18 28.56 -25.78
CA ILE A 814 -7.00 29.77 -24.97
C ILE A 814 -6.06 30.70 -25.72
N ASP A 815 -6.46 31.96 -25.87
CA ASP A 815 -5.60 33.03 -26.42
C ASP A 815 -4.76 33.70 -25.31
N LYS A 816 -3.86 34.62 -25.69
CA LYS A 816 -3.00 35.33 -24.75
C LYS A 816 -3.75 36.07 -23.63
N SER A 817 -4.96 36.54 -23.90
CA SER A 817 -5.78 37.26 -22.93
C SER A 817 -6.43 36.30 -21.90
N GLY A 818 -6.31 34.97 -22.10
CA GLY A 818 -6.96 33.96 -21.29
C GLY A 818 -8.38 33.63 -21.74
N LYS A 819 -8.83 34.18 -22.86
CA LYS A 819 -10.16 33.93 -23.43
C LYS A 819 -10.17 32.59 -24.16
N ILE A 820 -11.23 31.81 -23.92
CA ILE A 820 -11.46 30.51 -24.57
C ILE A 820 -12.25 30.74 -25.85
N HIS A 821 -11.82 30.11 -26.94
CA HIS A 821 -12.43 30.11 -28.26
C HIS A 821 -12.66 28.66 -28.69
N ASP A 822 -13.79 28.40 -29.37
CA ASP A 822 -14.02 27.10 -29.99
C ASP A 822 -13.08 26.93 -31.17
N PHE A 823 -12.57 25.70 -31.37
CA PHE A 823 -11.68 25.37 -32.47
C PHE A 823 -12.49 24.85 -33.67
N ASP A 824 -12.43 25.58 -34.83
CA ASP A 824 -13.06 25.18 -36.08
C ASP A 824 -12.11 24.31 -36.91
N LYS A 825 -12.45 23.03 -37.04
CA LYS A 825 -11.62 22.03 -37.74
C LYS A 825 -11.44 22.32 -39.24
N GLU A 826 -12.28 23.15 -39.82
CA GLU A 826 -12.20 23.51 -41.25
C GLU A 826 -11.44 24.80 -41.48
N LYS A 827 -11.63 25.81 -40.62
CA LYS A 827 -11.02 27.15 -40.78
C LYS A 827 -9.69 27.29 -40.07
N ASP A 828 -9.61 26.83 -38.77
CA ASP A 828 -8.46 27.12 -37.93
C ASP A 828 -7.23 26.28 -38.33
N VAL A 829 -7.42 25.17 -39.05
CA VAL A 829 -6.31 24.41 -39.63
C VAL A 829 -5.59 25.13 -40.79
N GLU A 830 -6.24 26.13 -41.43
CA GLU A 830 -5.65 26.96 -42.47
C GLU A 830 -4.93 28.20 -41.88
N ASP A 831 -5.23 28.56 -40.62
CA ASP A 831 -4.53 29.63 -39.92
C ASP A 831 -3.09 29.23 -39.60
N GLY A 832 -2.15 30.14 -39.93
CA GLY A 832 -0.71 29.87 -39.78
C GLY A 832 -0.26 29.59 -38.32
N ALA A 833 -0.97 30.11 -37.35
CA ALA A 833 -0.68 29.91 -35.93
C ALA A 833 -1.52 28.76 -35.32
N LEU A 834 -2.85 28.79 -35.56
CA LEU A 834 -3.76 27.80 -34.92
C LEU A 834 -3.56 26.37 -35.43
N ARG A 835 -3.11 26.20 -36.67
CA ARG A 835 -2.75 24.87 -37.22
C ARG A 835 -1.70 24.11 -36.35
N LEU A 836 -0.86 24.81 -35.60
CA LEU A 836 0.15 24.21 -34.72
C LEU A 836 -0.46 23.54 -33.47
N LEU A 837 -1.75 23.79 -33.23
CA LEU A 837 -2.52 23.06 -32.23
C LEU A 837 -2.98 21.70 -32.75
N VAL A 838 -2.92 21.44 -34.06
CA VAL A 838 -3.25 20.11 -34.60
C VAL A 838 -2.10 19.17 -34.32
N ARG A 839 -2.38 18.11 -33.54
CA ARG A 839 -1.37 17.13 -33.18
C ARG A 839 -1.15 16.13 -34.29
N GLU A 840 0.11 15.89 -34.63
CA GLU A 840 0.50 14.79 -35.51
C GLU A 840 0.96 13.59 -34.66
N TYR A 841 0.42 12.41 -34.97
CA TYR A 841 0.75 11.20 -34.27
C TYR A 841 1.51 10.23 -35.16
N THR A 842 2.60 9.72 -34.63
CA THR A 842 3.29 8.58 -35.21
C THR A 842 2.58 7.31 -34.76
N GLU A 843 2.03 6.55 -35.68
CA GLU A 843 1.22 5.35 -35.39
C GLU A 843 1.94 4.32 -34.49
N SER A 844 3.27 4.24 -34.61
CA SER A 844 4.11 3.35 -33.81
C SER A 844 4.06 3.65 -32.29
N LEU A 845 3.75 4.89 -31.87
CA LEU A 845 3.65 5.27 -30.46
C LEU A 845 2.41 4.67 -29.77
N TYR A 846 1.39 4.34 -30.58
CA TYR A 846 0.12 3.80 -30.08
C TYR A 846 -0.04 2.31 -30.31
N GLN A 847 1.01 1.63 -30.81
CA GLN A 847 1.00 0.18 -30.95
C GLN A 847 1.22 -0.50 -29.61
N TYR A 848 0.58 -1.65 -29.43
CA TYR A 848 0.78 -2.48 -28.25
C TYR A 848 2.21 -3.01 -28.19
N GLN A 849 2.92 -2.67 -27.13
CA GLN A 849 4.30 -3.08 -26.87
C GLN A 849 4.31 -4.26 -25.92
N ARG A 850 4.78 -5.41 -26.38
CA ARG A 850 4.81 -6.64 -25.62
C ARG A 850 6.22 -6.99 -25.15
N THR A 851 6.36 -7.28 -23.86
CA THR A 851 7.54 -7.94 -23.30
C THR A 851 7.32 -9.45 -23.36
N PRO A 852 8.22 -10.22 -24.00
CA PRO A 852 8.08 -11.66 -24.15
C PRO A 852 8.25 -12.40 -22.83
N PHE A 853 7.98 -13.71 -22.87
CA PHE A 853 8.18 -14.63 -21.75
C PHE A 853 9.53 -14.44 -21.07
N ALA A 854 9.50 -14.50 -19.73
CA ALA A 854 10.70 -14.56 -18.90
C ALA A 854 10.45 -15.53 -17.73
N MET A 855 11.50 -16.23 -17.32
CA MET A 855 11.43 -17.15 -16.20
C MET A 855 12.67 -17.00 -15.33
N ASN A 856 12.49 -16.99 -14.02
CA ASN A 856 13.55 -16.99 -13.03
C ASN A 856 13.40 -18.20 -12.10
N VAL A 857 14.52 -18.78 -11.72
CA VAL A 857 14.59 -19.84 -10.71
C VAL A 857 15.35 -19.32 -9.50
N ASN A 858 14.73 -19.36 -8.34
CA ASN A 858 15.31 -18.99 -7.07
C ASN A 858 15.49 -20.24 -6.21
N LEU A 859 16.58 -20.33 -5.49
CA LEU A 859 16.90 -21.46 -4.61
C LEU A 859 17.23 -20.94 -3.21
N LYS A 860 16.68 -21.63 -2.20
CA LYS A 860 17.01 -21.42 -0.81
C LYS A 860 17.26 -22.74 -0.11
N LEU A 861 18.34 -22.77 0.67
CA LEU A 861 18.73 -23.89 1.52
C LEU A 861 18.72 -23.42 2.97
N THR A 862 17.95 -24.08 3.83
CA THR A 862 17.93 -23.81 5.26
C THR A 862 18.35 -25.06 6.02
N LYS A 863 19.36 -24.92 6.88
CA LYS A 863 19.83 -25.94 7.82
C LYS A 863 19.35 -25.59 9.23
N LYS A 864 18.57 -26.48 9.83
CA LYS A 864 18.15 -26.39 11.24
C LYS A 864 19.12 -27.16 12.12
N LEU A 865 19.57 -26.53 13.20
CA LEU A 865 20.54 -27.06 14.15
C LEU A 865 19.96 -26.98 15.58
N TYR A 866 20.53 -27.77 16.50
CA TYR A 866 20.25 -27.69 17.95
C TYR A 866 18.75 -27.80 18.28
N ARG A 867 18.08 -28.86 17.79
CA ARG A 867 16.62 -29.07 17.95
C ARG A 867 15.77 -27.88 17.45
N ASN A 868 16.12 -27.35 16.27
CA ASN A 868 15.49 -26.22 15.60
C ASN A 868 15.66 -24.84 16.31
N LYS A 869 16.55 -24.73 17.30
CA LYS A 869 16.83 -23.45 17.97
C LYS A 869 17.73 -22.53 17.15
N ILE A 870 18.50 -23.08 16.24
CA ILE A 870 19.37 -22.31 15.33
C ILE A 870 19.01 -22.70 13.91
N SER A 871 18.81 -21.73 13.03
CA SER A 871 18.71 -21.95 11.60
C SER A 871 19.73 -21.11 10.84
N CYS A 872 20.37 -21.73 9.86
CA CYS A 872 21.28 -21.08 8.92
C CYS A 872 20.70 -21.24 7.53
N SER A 873 20.48 -20.15 6.82
CA SER A 873 19.90 -20.14 5.49
C SER A 873 20.85 -19.47 4.50
N LEU A 874 20.95 -20.05 3.31
CA LEU A 874 21.60 -19.50 2.14
C LEU A 874 20.57 -19.38 1.03
N TYR A 875 20.53 -18.29 0.31
CA TYR A 875 19.62 -18.13 -0.82
C TYR A 875 20.31 -17.46 -2.01
N VAL A 876 19.85 -17.88 -3.18
CA VAL A 876 20.28 -17.30 -4.46
C VAL A 876 19.03 -17.10 -5.31
N ASN A 877 18.73 -15.85 -5.63
CA ASN A 877 17.69 -15.50 -6.58
C ASN A 877 18.31 -15.46 -7.98
N ARG A 878 17.54 -15.95 -8.96
CA ARG A 878 17.98 -16.02 -10.36
C ARG A 878 19.25 -16.85 -10.55
N ILE A 879 19.32 -18.02 -9.87
CA ILE A 879 20.39 -19.01 -10.13
C ILE A 879 20.34 -19.50 -11.58
N PHE A 880 19.15 -19.48 -12.16
CA PHE A 880 18.90 -19.73 -13.58
C PHE A 880 17.81 -18.75 -14.05
N ASP A 881 17.99 -18.18 -15.25
CA ASP A 881 17.01 -17.27 -15.85
C ASP A 881 16.89 -17.49 -17.36
N ILE A 882 15.69 -17.24 -17.86
CA ILE A 882 15.38 -17.11 -19.28
C ILE A 882 14.78 -15.73 -19.48
N THR A 883 15.59 -14.79 -19.98
CA THR A 883 15.19 -13.40 -20.17
C THR A 883 15.63 -12.91 -21.56
N PRO A 884 14.96 -13.36 -22.64
CA PRO A 884 15.35 -13.02 -24.00
C PRO A 884 15.28 -11.51 -24.26
N ASN A 885 16.21 -10.99 -25.05
CA ASN A 885 16.15 -9.64 -25.57
C ASN A 885 14.95 -9.50 -26.53
N TYR A 886 14.45 -8.29 -26.68
CA TYR A 886 13.31 -8.04 -27.59
C TYR A 886 13.38 -6.63 -28.18
N TYR A 887 12.61 -6.39 -29.21
CA TYR A 887 12.53 -5.05 -29.82
C TYR A 887 11.31 -4.29 -29.28
N ARG A 888 11.53 -3.00 -28.97
CA ARG A 888 10.49 -2.05 -28.58
C ARG A 888 10.64 -0.79 -29.42
N ASN A 889 9.62 -0.42 -30.16
CA ASN A 889 9.65 0.73 -31.10
C ASN A 889 10.89 0.71 -32.01
N GLY A 890 11.26 -0.44 -32.54
CA GLY A 890 12.46 -0.61 -33.40
C GLY A 890 13.80 -0.63 -32.65
N THR A 891 13.82 -0.37 -31.33
CA THR A 891 15.04 -0.39 -30.51
C THR A 891 15.19 -1.73 -29.81
N LEU A 892 16.37 -2.32 -29.87
CA LEU A 892 16.70 -3.55 -29.15
C LEU A 892 16.80 -3.29 -27.64
N VAL A 893 15.88 -3.87 -26.88
CA VAL A 893 15.92 -3.89 -25.41
C VAL A 893 16.71 -5.11 -24.98
N ARG A 894 17.89 -4.85 -24.42
CA ARG A 894 18.73 -5.89 -23.84
C ARG A 894 18.34 -6.06 -22.38
N ARG A 895 18.10 -7.30 -21.96
CA ARG A 895 17.83 -7.65 -20.57
C ARG A 895 19.05 -8.37 -20.00
N SER A 896 19.61 -7.80 -18.95
CA SER A 896 20.66 -8.44 -18.17
C SER A 896 20.15 -8.68 -16.77
N VAL A 897 20.25 -9.91 -16.30
CA VAL A 897 19.83 -10.31 -14.96
C VAL A 897 21.04 -10.86 -14.25
N THR A 898 21.31 -10.35 -13.04
CA THR A 898 22.41 -10.82 -12.21
C THR A 898 21.85 -11.66 -11.07
N PRO A 899 22.50 -12.75 -10.67
CA PRO A 899 22.13 -13.47 -9.46
C PRO A 899 22.24 -12.56 -8.23
N TYR A 900 21.30 -12.73 -7.32
CA TYR A 900 21.27 -12.03 -6.03
C TYR A 900 21.31 -13.05 -4.91
N PHE A 901 22.23 -12.93 -3.98
CA PHE A 901 22.44 -13.92 -2.92
C PHE A 901 22.60 -13.28 -1.55
N GLY A 902 22.32 -14.07 -0.55
CA GLY A 902 22.46 -13.69 0.83
C GLY A 902 22.44 -14.86 1.79
N MET A 903 22.73 -14.56 3.03
CA MET A 903 22.72 -15.51 4.14
C MET A 903 21.96 -14.95 5.34
N GLU A 904 21.45 -15.88 6.16
CA GLU A 904 20.79 -15.52 7.40
C GLU A 904 21.11 -16.55 8.48
N LEU A 905 21.24 -16.03 9.70
CA LEU A 905 21.33 -16.79 10.94
C LEU A 905 20.17 -16.38 11.85
N ASP A 906 19.43 -17.33 12.31
CA ASP A 906 18.30 -17.14 13.22
C ASP A 906 18.49 -17.99 14.47
N PHE A 907 18.28 -17.41 15.66
CA PHE A 907 18.45 -18.02 16.96
C PHE A 907 17.17 -17.85 17.76
N LYS A 908 16.62 -18.97 18.25
CA LYS A 908 15.48 -19.03 19.19
C LYS A 908 15.91 -19.78 20.45
N ILE A 909 16.22 -19.06 21.53
CA ILE A 909 16.82 -19.60 22.74
C ILE A 909 15.92 -19.33 23.94
#